data_5cee35cc94c3177dc0763afa9df26c80
#
_entry.id   5cee35cc94c3177dc0763afa9df26c80
#
_cell.length_a   1.000
_cell.length_b   1.000
_cell.length_c   1.000
_cell.angle_alpha   90.00
_cell.angle_beta   90.00
_cell.angle_gamma   90.00
#
_symmetry.space_group_name_H-M   'P 1'
#
loop_
_entity.id
_entity.type
_entity.pdbx_description
1 polymer ?
#
loop_
_entity_poly.entity_id
_entity_poly.type
_entity_poly.pdbx_seq_one_letter_code
_entity_poly.pdbx_strand_id
1 'polypeptide(L)'
;MNLSIRHWLAERYIAINQIKGFSAGQLAGIAYRIVQDMEVKSLMPFDICTLVEVLELPLGLVWQEISAISQLTENLLRSLSQKKPLKRNEGTWLAFQIAYLQALQAILEQEASLQRPWLDRASIPIQAQILKQDVGKLILQDPQLQGLLKTLSPGKLTDTQAEQALSLVADSLLVQQINNAAIAWLVANGAEEPEAKLLTQRLINSLPGHLLVVVTENAAPLAQLQKFFRLGISLSPNLIAPEVGSTVSEKIDLQREHYRASLIKNLSMPLLMESFALKDIYVPQKGLPIEAIISEQDNKIVKPVDLKTWAQQQLADLETIAVIESEPGYGKTSFCQLWAAQVAQESYPTWMPIVIKLQDVKYGKTFIETLNSAFPINLSTWLEQENLPCLLLLDGLDELPPSSQGIRAQAIFIQQLLNFHSQYRHKILLTSRSTTLEKIAPEIPLPLKRIIIQPLDVEELKQWFQQWAKVQSLAIAQNFFTFLKQTGLFASQSKLRELSPLVRQPLMLHLLGILHRDGLLDDEVLQLAANTPKPSLLWEIYHRLSRWLLGYPLIGGIKTMLLRSGSAHIHRTPEAIANLLAGDHPQDLIEQMQAIALKILHSQRHQINLPEEVNTNNLPAFYFKIQGSDTSRTAWLCVAGISPVVATAAQRSLIEFSHVKLGEYLCAEAVAAELKLLTQCQDEVYGTLTFVLDPSSFAQRIYNLLGYGILSQEIEELAIAILRREQKHKFPFEVLFQRLLSFWRAYCQGYWVDEGIAHKALTHFHALQNPVNVEQVNAAVGLNVFLLLCACYRETKIPFWPCGNPANLAEFNPEALSALIARTTLLHKSAFATRINSLAGLNLSGASLLQVMLTGVNLEQTNLSNAELMGANLAGANLQQANLAGANLQQANLAGANLQQANLTGANLQQANLMGTNLNSANLTNACLFDAILTEADKKLAADNGALFSKESFQRLKHLRSQQPFLNTVQIPTNPDNNWNKLPAIGLIESCEGTIVPVDLYDDDADDETVFGKNSIDETNYY
;
A
#
# COMPACT_ATOMS: atom_id res chain seq x y z
N MET A 1 -4.81 30.58 -50.35
CA MET A 1 -4.51 31.18 -49.02
C MET A 1 -4.97 30.20 -47.96
N ASN A 2 -4.04 29.59 -47.26
CA ASN A 2 -4.40 28.78 -46.07
C ASN A 2 -4.78 29.77 -44.98
N LEU A 3 -6.08 30.04 -44.81
CA LEU A 3 -6.60 30.86 -43.72
C LEU A 3 -6.55 30.02 -42.45
N SER A 4 -5.52 30.24 -41.65
CA SER A 4 -5.46 29.65 -40.31
C SER A 4 -6.56 30.29 -39.45
N ILE A 5 -7.11 29.52 -38.51
CA ILE A 5 -8.07 30.02 -37.50
C ILE A 5 -7.46 31.19 -36.74
N ARG A 6 -6.16 31.09 -36.47
CA ARG A 6 -5.36 32.15 -35.85
C ARG A 6 -5.37 33.43 -36.63
N HIS A 7 -5.23 33.39 -37.95
CA HIS A 7 -5.31 34.56 -38.84
C HIS A 7 -6.70 35.18 -38.77
N TRP A 8 -7.75 34.38 -38.85
CA TRP A 8 -9.15 34.81 -38.71
C TRP A 8 -9.43 35.51 -37.39
N LEU A 9 -8.90 34.93 -36.23
CA LEU A 9 -9.01 35.53 -34.90
C LEU A 9 -8.24 36.85 -34.83
N ALA A 10 -7.02 36.91 -35.39
CA ALA A 10 -6.18 38.11 -35.41
C ALA A 10 -6.79 39.25 -36.21
N GLU A 11 -7.37 39.00 -37.38
CA GLU A 11 -8.10 39.98 -38.15
C GLU A 11 -9.27 40.64 -37.41
N ARG A 12 -9.82 39.97 -36.40
CA ARG A 12 -10.93 40.44 -35.56
C ARG A 12 -10.50 40.91 -34.19
N TYR A 13 -9.19 41.13 -34.02
CA TYR A 13 -8.58 41.56 -32.77
C TYR A 13 -8.87 40.62 -31.57
N ILE A 14 -9.13 39.33 -31.82
CA ILE A 14 -9.32 38.32 -30.80
C ILE A 14 -7.97 37.66 -30.57
N ALA A 15 -7.33 37.99 -29.45
CA ALA A 15 -6.09 37.32 -29.07
C ALA A 15 -6.37 35.93 -28.50
N ILE A 16 -5.49 34.94 -28.73
CA ILE A 16 -5.63 33.59 -28.24
C ILE A 16 -5.79 33.56 -26.70
N ASN A 17 -5.08 34.44 -25.99
CA ASN A 17 -5.18 34.58 -24.53
C ASN A 17 -6.56 35.07 -24.04
N GLN A 18 -7.39 35.65 -24.86
CA GLN A 18 -8.75 36.06 -24.53
C GLN A 18 -9.74 34.88 -24.62
N ILE A 19 -9.39 33.82 -25.35
CA ILE A 19 -10.25 32.64 -25.55
C ILE A 19 -10.57 31.94 -24.20
N LYS A 20 -9.62 31.93 -23.28
CA LYS A 20 -9.80 31.37 -21.92
C LYS A 20 -10.94 32.03 -21.16
N GLY A 21 -11.21 33.31 -21.37
CA GLY A 21 -12.28 34.05 -20.68
C GLY A 21 -13.66 33.91 -21.35
N PHE A 22 -13.76 33.20 -22.46
CA PHE A 22 -15.01 33.08 -23.21
C PHE A 22 -15.90 31.97 -22.61
N SER A 23 -17.19 32.29 -22.48
CA SER A 23 -18.19 31.28 -22.14
C SER A 23 -18.37 30.28 -23.29
N ALA A 24 -18.93 29.09 -22.97
CA ALA A 24 -19.24 28.09 -23.99
C ALA A 24 -20.13 28.64 -25.13
N GLY A 25 -21.06 29.55 -24.81
CA GLY A 25 -21.91 30.20 -25.80
C GLY A 25 -21.12 31.19 -26.70
N GLN A 26 -20.14 31.88 -26.15
CA GLN A 26 -19.26 32.78 -26.94
C GLN A 26 -18.35 31.96 -27.87
N LEU A 27 -17.78 30.86 -27.39
CA LEU A 27 -16.98 29.93 -28.19
C LEU A 27 -17.80 29.33 -29.35
N ALA A 28 -19.05 28.90 -29.04
CA ALA A 28 -19.97 28.42 -30.07
C ALA A 28 -20.30 29.49 -31.11
N GLY A 29 -20.52 30.74 -30.68
CA GLY A 29 -20.77 31.88 -31.55
C GLY A 29 -19.58 32.21 -32.47
N ILE A 30 -18.35 32.13 -31.92
CA ILE A 30 -17.13 32.30 -32.68
C ILE A 30 -16.96 31.17 -33.70
N ALA A 31 -17.12 29.92 -33.29
CA ALA A 31 -17.05 28.76 -34.18
C ALA A 31 -18.07 28.85 -35.32
N TYR A 32 -19.29 29.26 -35.00
CA TYR A 32 -20.33 29.46 -36.01
C TYR A 32 -19.95 30.55 -37.04
N ARG A 33 -19.40 31.67 -36.57
CA ARG A 33 -18.94 32.76 -37.47
C ARG A 33 -17.75 32.31 -38.31
N ILE A 34 -16.77 31.61 -37.78
CA ILE A 34 -15.66 31.04 -38.53
C ILE A 34 -16.20 30.19 -39.70
N VAL A 35 -17.14 29.30 -39.40
CA VAL A 35 -17.77 28.43 -40.43
C VAL A 35 -18.64 29.20 -41.40
N GLN A 36 -19.19 30.36 -41.00
CA GLN A 36 -19.97 31.21 -41.87
C GLN A 36 -19.10 32.04 -42.80
N ASP A 37 -18.04 32.68 -42.30
CA ASP A 37 -17.16 33.57 -43.04
C ASP A 37 -16.21 32.79 -43.96
N MET A 38 -15.79 31.62 -43.55
CA MET A 38 -15.08 30.67 -44.36
C MET A 38 -16.11 29.86 -45.16
N GLU A 39 -16.36 30.21 -46.44
CA GLU A 39 -17.30 29.46 -47.26
C GLU A 39 -17.07 27.97 -47.17
N VAL A 40 -18.11 27.17 -46.83
CA VAL A 40 -18.01 25.71 -46.63
C VAL A 40 -17.45 25.01 -47.88
N LYS A 41 -17.53 25.61 -49.03
CA LYS A 41 -16.97 25.09 -50.30
C LYS A 41 -15.44 25.24 -50.37
N SER A 42 -14.86 26.20 -49.64
CA SER A 42 -13.42 26.46 -49.65
C SER A 42 -12.71 25.88 -48.44
N LEU A 43 -13.44 25.58 -47.32
CA LEU A 43 -12.87 24.99 -46.10
C LEU A 43 -13.23 23.53 -46.01
N MET A 44 -12.23 22.67 -46.14
CA MET A 44 -12.37 21.24 -45.82
C MET A 44 -12.06 21.06 -44.35
N PRO A 45 -12.69 20.09 -43.60
CA PRO A 45 -12.31 19.80 -42.22
C PRO A 45 -10.83 19.48 -42.03
N PHE A 46 -10.15 19.02 -43.07
CA PHE A 46 -8.70 18.80 -43.08
C PHE A 46 -7.86 20.08 -43.07
N ASP A 47 -8.44 21.21 -43.51
CA ASP A 47 -7.75 22.51 -43.49
C ASP A 47 -7.73 23.11 -42.08
N ILE A 48 -8.56 22.54 -41.16
CA ILE A 48 -8.59 22.94 -39.76
C ILE A 48 -7.56 22.12 -39.00
N CYS A 49 -6.43 22.74 -38.72
CA CYS A 49 -5.35 22.10 -38.02
C CYS A 49 -4.96 22.87 -36.74
N THR A 50 -5.87 22.93 -35.75
CA THR A 50 -5.68 23.62 -34.49
C THR A 50 -4.53 23.02 -33.67
N LEU A 51 -4.28 21.71 -33.80
CA LEU A 51 -3.13 21.04 -33.17
C LEU A 51 -1.81 21.62 -33.73
N VAL A 52 -1.67 21.81 -35.02
CA VAL A 52 -0.46 22.41 -35.63
C VAL A 52 -0.29 23.83 -35.11
N GLU A 53 -1.36 24.62 -35.06
CA GLU A 53 -1.33 26.00 -34.54
C GLU A 53 -0.85 26.09 -33.10
N VAL A 54 -1.20 25.08 -32.26
CA VAL A 54 -0.70 24.96 -30.88
C VAL A 54 0.80 24.63 -30.85
N LEU A 55 1.22 23.66 -31.66
CA LEU A 55 2.62 23.21 -31.71
C LEU A 55 3.57 24.19 -32.41
N GLU A 56 3.05 25.20 -33.07
CA GLU A 56 3.83 26.33 -33.61
C GLU A 56 4.17 27.39 -32.56
N LEU A 57 3.52 27.37 -31.40
CA LEU A 57 3.67 28.40 -30.38
C LEU A 57 4.56 27.90 -29.23
N PRO A 58 5.28 28.82 -28.55
CA PRO A 58 5.95 28.51 -27.31
C PRO A 58 4.96 28.02 -26.25
N LEU A 59 5.36 27.00 -25.49
CA LEU A 59 4.54 26.39 -24.43
C LEU A 59 4.01 27.45 -23.44
N GLY A 60 4.84 28.41 -23.04
CA GLY A 60 4.45 29.47 -22.13
C GLY A 60 3.33 30.39 -22.62
N LEU A 61 3.04 30.38 -23.92
CA LEU A 61 1.93 31.18 -24.51
C LEU A 61 0.63 30.38 -24.61
N VAL A 62 0.71 29.06 -24.77
CA VAL A 62 -0.48 28.23 -25.07
C VAL A 62 -0.88 27.29 -23.96
N TRP A 63 0.01 26.97 -23.04
CA TRP A 63 -0.19 25.97 -22.01
C TRP A 63 -1.54 26.12 -21.29
N GLN A 64 -1.89 27.33 -20.83
CA GLN A 64 -3.16 27.56 -20.13
C GLN A 64 -4.38 27.72 -21.08
N GLU A 65 -4.16 27.78 -22.37
CA GLU A 65 -5.17 28.07 -23.41
C GLU A 65 -5.56 26.80 -24.18
N ILE A 66 -4.81 25.69 -24.03
CA ILE A 66 -5.06 24.43 -24.75
C ILE A 66 -6.51 23.95 -24.55
N SER A 67 -7.07 24.09 -23.33
CA SER A 67 -8.46 23.75 -23.05
C SER A 67 -9.45 24.54 -23.91
N ALA A 68 -9.27 25.84 -23.96
CA ALA A 68 -10.14 26.73 -24.71
C ALA A 68 -10.02 26.50 -26.23
N ILE A 69 -8.82 26.20 -26.72
CA ILE A 69 -8.59 25.83 -28.14
C ILE A 69 -9.24 24.49 -28.45
N SER A 70 -9.16 23.50 -27.53
CA SER A 70 -9.84 22.23 -27.68
C SER A 70 -11.36 22.39 -27.75
N GLN A 71 -11.95 23.21 -26.86
CA GLN A 71 -13.38 23.53 -26.88
C GLN A 71 -13.81 24.28 -28.12
N LEU A 72 -12.99 25.22 -28.60
CA LEU A 72 -13.25 25.91 -29.90
C LEU A 72 -13.27 24.92 -31.05
N THR A 73 -12.31 23.97 -31.09
CA THR A 73 -12.23 22.94 -32.12
C THR A 73 -13.46 22.03 -32.08
N GLU A 74 -13.94 21.71 -30.90
CA GLU A 74 -15.16 20.92 -30.69
C GLU A 74 -16.42 21.68 -31.18
N ASN A 75 -16.52 22.97 -30.88
CA ASN A 75 -17.60 23.82 -31.41
C ASN A 75 -17.54 23.96 -32.94
N LEU A 76 -16.33 23.99 -33.51
CA LEU A 76 -16.14 23.94 -34.98
C LEU A 76 -16.64 22.61 -35.55
N LEU A 77 -16.34 21.47 -34.92
CA LEU A 77 -16.85 20.17 -35.32
C LEU A 77 -18.39 20.18 -35.40
N ARG A 78 -19.04 20.66 -34.32
CA ARG A 78 -20.50 20.77 -34.25
C ARG A 78 -21.09 21.68 -35.30
N SER A 79 -20.48 22.86 -35.52
CA SER A 79 -20.94 23.85 -36.50
C SER A 79 -20.75 23.38 -37.95
N LEU A 80 -19.65 22.70 -38.28
CA LEU A 80 -19.42 22.09 -39.59
C LEU A 80 -20.43 20.99 -39.89
N SER A 81 -20.72 20.12 -38.92
CA SER A 81 -21.67 19.01 -39.06
C SER A 81 -23.10 19.49 -39.33
N GLN A 82 -23.51 20.68 -38.84
CA GLN A 82 -24.83 21.25 -39.10
C GLN A 82 -24.96 21.73 -40.55
N LYS A 83 -23.86 22.18 -41.18
CA LYS A 83 -23.89 22.68 -42.57
C LYS A 83 -23.74 21.55 -43.60
N LYS A 84 -22.94 20.51 -43.28
CA LYS A 84 -22.73 19.39 -44.18
C LYS A 84 -22.43 18.10 -43.33
N PRO A 85 -22.96 16.93 -43.71
CA PRO A 85 -22.55 15.69 -43.08
C PRO A 85 -21.05 15.45 -43.25
N LEU A 86 -20.37 15.23 -42.15
CA LEU A 86 -18.94 14.90 -42.15
C LEU A 86 -18.73 13.48 -42.66
N LYS A 87 -17.71 13.30 -43.50
CA LYS A 87 -17.24 11.97 -43.88
C LYS A 87 -16.49 11.32 -42.75
N ARG A 88 -16.34 10.00 -42.77
CA ARG A 88 -15.63 9.26 -41.74
C ARG A 88 -14.21 9.79 -41.50
N ASN A 89 -13.46 9.96 -42.58
CA ASN A 89 -12.09 10.49 -42.52
C ASN A 89 -12.02 11.92 -41.98
N GLU A 90 -12.97 12.80 -42.33
CA GLU A 90 -13.08 14.17 -41.82
C GLU A 90 -13.38 14.17 -40.28
N GLY A 91 -14.38 13.36 -39.88
CA GLY A 91 -14.74 13.20 -38.47
C GLY A 91 -13.62 12.59 -37.63
N THR A 92 -12.90 11.61 -38.16
CA THR A 92 -11.73 11.01 -37.51
C THR A 92 -10.65 12.04 -37.24
N TRP A 93 -10.28 12.82 -38.26
CA TRP A 93 -9.26 13.86 -38.12
C TRP A 93 -9.58 14.88 -37.03
N LEU A 94 -10.81 15.41 -37.04
CA LEU A 94 -11.23 16.38 -36.01
C LEU A 94 -11.30 15.75 -34.62
N ALA A 95 -11.83 14.54 -34.51
CA ALA A 95 -11.90 13.84 -33.21
C ALA A 95 -10.50 13.59 -32.62
N PHE A 96 -9.54 13.16 -33.44
CA PHE A 96 -8.18 12.94 -32.98
C PHE A 96 -7.49 14.23 -32.54
N GLN A 97 -7.66 15.35 -33.24
CA GLN A 97 -7.11 16.64 -32.82
C GLN A 97 -7.65 17.07 -31.44
N ILE A 98 -8.99 17.02 -31.27
CA ILE A 98 -9.63 17.39 -30.00
C ILE A 98 -9.14 16.52 -28.88
N ALA A 99 -9.16 15.19 -29.07
CA ALA A 99 -8.74 14.22 -28.06
C ALA A 99 -7.25 14.36 -27.71
N TYR A 100 -6.40 14.63 -28.71
CA TYR A 100 -4.98 14.82 -28.49
C TYR A 100 -4.68 16.09 -27.70
N LEU A 101 -5.36 17.21 -28.03
CA LEU A 101 -5.25 18.45 -27.25
C LEU A 101 -5.70 18.27 -25.80
N GLN A 102 -6.82 17.56 -25.57
CA GLN A 102 -7.30 17.25 -24.22
C GLN A 102 -6.31 16.36 -23.46
N ALA A 103 -5.73 15.35 -24.11
CA ALA A 103 -4.74 14.47 -23.52
C ALA A 103 -3.43 15.24 -23.21
N LEU A 104 -2.97 16.10 -24.14
CA LEU A 104 -1.78 16.93 -23.95
C LEU A 104 -1.96 17.87 -22.76
N GLN A 105 -3.11 18.53 -22.65
CA GLN A 105 -3.43 19.38 -21.51
C GLN A 105 -3.37 18.59 -20.20
N ALA A 106 -4.02 17.43 -20.13
CA ALA A 106 -4.05 16.62 -18.91
C ALA A 106 -2.64 16.18 -18.47
N ILE A 107 -1.77 15.82 -19.42
CA ILE A 107 -0.37 15.47 -19.12
C ILE A 107 0.41 16.69 -18.63
N LEU A 108 0.27 17.84 -19.28
CA LEU A 108 0.94 19.07 -18.85
C LEU A 108 0.48 19.54 -17.46
N GLU A 109 -0.81 19.40 -17.14
CA GLU A 109 -1.33 19.66 -15.79
C GLU A 109 -0.74 18.72 -14.74
N GLN A 110 -0.57 17.44 -15.07
CA GLN A 110 0.12 16.48 -14.21
C GLN A 110 1.58 16.88 -13.98
N GLU A 111 2.31 17.28 -15.03
CA GLU A 111 3.70 17.71 -14.93
C GLU A 111 3.85 19.06 -14.19
N ALA A 112 2.91 19.98 -14.34
CA ALA A 112 2.88 21.22 -13.58
C ALA A 112 2.75 20.96 -12.07
N SER A 113 1.97 19.96 -11.68
CA SER A 113 1.88 19.54 -10.27
C SER A 113 3.20 18.99 -9.75
N LEU A 114 4.08 18.51 -10.62
CA LEU A 114 5.43 18.01 -10.32
C LEU A 114 6.50 19.11 -10.38
N GLN A 115 6.14 20.36 -10.63
CA GLN A 115 7.04 21.53 -10.68
C GLN A 115 8.28 21.30 -11.56
N ARG A 116 8.10 20.72 -12.76
CA ARG A 116 9.21 20.46 -13.70
C ARG A 116 9.93 21.74 -14.10
N PRO A 117 11.29 21.81 -14.02
CA PRO A 117 12.04 23.05 -14.27
C PRO A 117 11.83 23.67 -15.66
N TRP A 118 11.65 22.84 -16.70
CA TRP A 118 11.39 23.32 -18.06
C TRP A 118 9.97 23.89 -18.22
N LEU A 119 9.01 23.36 -17.45
CA LEU A 119 7.62 23.83 -17.43
C LEU A 119 7.51 25.17 -16.70
N ASP A 120 8.23 25.34 -15.59
CA ASP A 120 8.29 26.60 -14.84
C ASP A 120 8.89 27.73 -15.67
N ARG A 121 9.95 27.45 -16.47
CA ARG A 121 10.51 28.41 -17.41
C ARG A 121 9.48 28.87 -18.45
N ALA A 122 8.59 27.99 -18.84
CA ALA A 122 7.49 28.31 -19.76
C ALA A 122 6.36 29.10 -19.08
N SER A 123 6.20 28.95 -17.74
CA SER A 123 5.19 29.66 -16.93
C SER A 123 5.66 31.02 -16.38
N ILE A 124 6.97 31.38 -16.49
CA ILE A 124 7.50 32.64 -16.00
C ILE A 124 6.74 33.82 -16.64
N PRO A 125 5.98 34.59 -15.84
CA PRO A 125 5.25 35.70 -16.41
C PRO A 125 6.22 36.79 -16.85
N ILE A 126 6.22 37.08 -18.14
CA ILE A 126 6.12 38.45 -18.68
C ILE A 126 7.20 39.50 -18.27
N GLN A 127 8.05 39.33 -17.32
CA GLN A 127 9.22 40.21 -17.20
C GLN A 127 10.24 40.05 -18.35
N ALA A 128 10.10 38.96 -19.08
CA ALA A 128 10.84 38.73 -20.34
C ALA A 128 10.05 39.14 -21.58
N GLN A 129 9.38 40.28 -21.56
CA GLN A 129 8.81 40.84 -22.81
C GLN A 129 9.88 41.12 -23.87
N ILE A 130 11.13 41.25 -23.49
CA ILE A 130 12.27 41.43 -24.40
C ILE A 130 12.70 40.08 -25.01
N LEU A 131 12.57 38.95 -24.29
CA LEU A 131 12.88 37.60 -24.77
C LEU A 131 11.72 36.95 -25.56
N LYS A 132 10.50 37.50 -25.49
CA LYS A 132 9.32 36.95 -26.16
C LYS A 132 9.40 36.89 -27.68
N GLN A 133 10.04 37.85 -28.30
CA GLN A 133 10.18 37.84 -29.77
C GLN A 133 11.21 36.84 -30.24
N ASP A 134 12.25 36.55 -29.45
CA ASP A 134 13.36 35.71 -29.85
C ASP A 134 13.08 34.21 -29.58
N VAL A 135 12.42 33.84 -28.47
CA VAL A 135 12.08 32.45 -28.19
C VAL A 135 11.00 31.94 -29.15
N GLY A 136 9.99 32.75 -29.44
CA GLY A 136 8.98 32.39 -30.45
C GLY A 136 9.57 32.23 -31.86
N LYS A 137 10.56 33.07 -32.22
CA LYS A 137 11.29 32.95 -33.51
C LYS A 137 12.19 31.71 -33.52
N LEU A 138 12.82 31.36 -32.40
CA LEU A 138 13.69 30.19 -32.30
C LEU A 138 12.90 28.88 -32.45
N ILE A 139 11.71 28.75 -31.85
CA ILE A 139 10.85 27.57 -32.00
C ILE A 139 10.30 27.47 -33.44
N LEU A 140 9.87 28.57 -34.02
CA LEU A 140 9.43 28.63 -35.42
C LEU A 140 10.58 28.39 -36.43
N GLN A 141 11.84 28.50 -36.00
CA GLN A 141 13.02 28.26 -36.84
C GLN A 141 13.60 26.86 -36.70
N ASP A 142 13.08 26.03 -35.77
CA ASP A 142 13.52 24.64 -35.61
C ASP A 142 13.19 23.82 -36.86
N PRO A 143 14.21 23.39 -37.67
CA PRO A 143 13.97 22.72 -38.94
C PRO A 143 13.29 21.36 -38.76
N GLN A 144 13.54 20.67 -37.66
CA GLN A 144 12.97 19.36 -37.35
C GLN A 144 11.49 19.49 -37.04
N LEU A 145 11.13 20.41 -36.14
CA LEU A 145 9.73 20.71 -35.83
C LEU A 145 8.96 21.16 -37.05
N GLN A 146 9.49 22.10 -37.82
CA GLN A 146 8.85 22.56 -39.06
C GLN A 146 8.66 21.45 -40.10
N GLY A 147 9.64 20.55 -40.23
CA GLY A 147 9.54 19.39 -41.09
C GLY A 147 8.39 18.46 -40.68
N LEU A 148 8.27 18.18 -39.37
CA LEU A 148 7.21 17.33 -38.84
C LEU A 148 5.83 17.99 -38.90
N LEU A 149 5.70 19.31 -38.62
CA LEU A 149 4.44 20.04 -38.72
C LEU A 149 3.90 20.05 -40.16
N LYS A 150 4.79 20.10 -41.16
CA LYS A 150 4.38 19.95 -42.56
C LYS A 150 3.77 18.60 -42.88
N THR A 151 4.16 17.53 -42.20
CA THR A 151 3.56 16.21 -42.37
C THR A 151 2.15 16.12 -41.78
N LEU A 152 1.83 16.97 -40.80
CA LEU A 152 0.51 17.11 -40.18
C LEU A 152 -0.41 18.06 -40.95
N SER A 153 0.15 18.90 -41.83
CA SER A 153 -0.62 19.80 -42.70
C SER A 153 -1.42 18.98 -43.72
N PRO A 154 -2.62 19.43 -44.13
CA PRO A 154 -3.68 18.55 -44.57
C PRO A 154 -3.36 17.78 -45.86
N GLY A 155 -2.79 16.62 -45.67
CA GLY A 155 -2.99 15.54 -46.61
C GLY A 155 -4.36 14.95 -46.34
N LYS A 156 -5.16 14.71 -47.35
CA LYS A 156 -6.46 14.05 -47.15
C LYS A 156 -6.25 12.67 -46.56
N LEU A 157 -6.66 12.48 -45.29
CA LEU A 157 -6.71 11.15 -44.69
C LEU A 157 -7.64 10.30 -45.54
N THR A 158 -7.20 9.15 -46.04
CA THR A 158 -8.03 8.21 -46.76
C THR A 158 -8.99 7.50 -45.80
N ASP A 159 -10.09 6.96 -46.30
CA ASP A 159 -11.03 6.19 -45.46
C ASP A 159 -10.37 4.96 -44.81
N THR A 160 -9.45 4.31 -45.51
CA THR A 160 -8.65 3.20 -45.00
C THR A 160 -7.70 3.62 -43.86
N GLN A 161 -7.03 4.78 -43.98
CA GLN A 161 -6.20 5.33 -42.95
C GLN A 161 -7.02 5.76 -41.72
N ALA A 162 -8.21 6.32 -41.94
CA ALA A 162 -9.13 6.67 -40.86
C ALA A 162 -9.60 5.42 -40.10
N GLU A 163 -9.95 4.36 -40.82
CA GLU A 163 -10.36 3.08 -40.22
C GLU A 163 -9.21 2.41 -39.42
N GLN A 164 -8.00 2.45 -39.98
CA GLN A 164 -6.80 1.99 -39.27
C GLN A 164 -6.53 2.85 -38.03
N ALA A 165 -6.64 4.17 -38.09
CA ALA A 165 -6.47 5.06 -36.97
C ALA A 165 -7.49 4.78 -35.85
N LEU A 166 -8.76 4.55 -36.20
CA LEU A 166 -9.79 4.23 -35.22
C LEU A 166 -9.64 2.84 -34.59
N SER A 167 -9.09 1.88 -35.35
CA SER A 167 -8.90 0.49 -34.88
C SER A 167 -7.68 0.35 -33.98
N LEU A 168 -6.56 0.98 -34.35
CA LEU A 168 -5.27 0.87 -33.64
C LEU A 168 -5.06 2.01 -32.65
N VAL A 169 -5.77 3.11 -32.78
CA VAL A 169 -5.66 4.35 -31.97
C VAL A 169 -4.20 4.71 -31.66
N ALA A 170 -3.66 4.19 -30.57
CA ALA A 170 -2.31 4.45 -30.06
C ALA A 170 -1.19 4.05 -31.04
N ASP A 171 -1.36 2.94 -31.75
CA ASP A 171 -0.36 2.37 -32.64
C ASP A 171 -0.55 2.80 -34.12
N SER A 172 -1.49 3.72 -34.38
CA SER A 172 -1.76 4.19 -35.73
C SER A 172 -0.66 5.13 -36.25
N LEU A 173 -0.43 5.11 -37.56
CA LEU A 173 0.51 6.01 -38.23
C LEU A 173 0.17 7.48 -37.97
N LEU A 174 -1.11 7.82 -37.90
CA LEU A 174 -1.59 9.17 -37.60
C LEU A 174 -1.07 9.63 -36.22
N VAL A 175 -1.24 8.82 -35.18
CA VAL A 175 -0.81 9.15 -33.81
C VAL A 175 0.71 9.20 -33.74
N GLN A 176 1.44 8.30 -34.41
CA GLN A 176 2.91 8.34 -34.47
C GLN A 176 3.43 9.64 -35.08
N GLN A 177 2.81 10.14 -36.14
CA GLN A 177 3.17 11.42 -36.77
C GLN A 177 2.92 12.61 -35.83
N ILE A 178 1.76 12.63 -35.18
CA ILE A 178 1.43 13.65 -34.17
C ILE A 178 2.42 13.63 -33.00
N ASN A 179 2.76 12.45 -32.50
CA ASN A 179 3.71 12.29 -31.39
C ASN A 179 5.11 12.79 -31.75
N ASN A 180 5.60 12.48 -32.93
CA ASN A 180 6.93 12.96 -33.36
C ASN A 180 6.98 14.49 -33.37
N ALA A 181 5.91 15.16 -33.83
CA ALA A 181 5.79 16.61 -33.77
C ALA A 181 5.70 17.14 -32.34
N ALA A 182 4.95 16.47 -31.47
CA ALA A 182 4.82 16.84 -30.06
C ALA A 182 6.14 16.65 -29.28
N ILE A 183 6.91 15.59 -29.55
CA ILE A 183 8.25 15.40 -28.98
C ILE A 183 9.16 16.54 -29.39
N ALA A 184 9.24 16.87 -30.70
CA ALA A 184 10.06 17.96 -31.18
C ALA A 184 9.65 19.32 -30.57
N TRP A 185 8.34 19.53 -30.37
CA TRP A 185 7.82 20.73 -29.73
C TRP A 185 8.19 20.82 -28.25
N LEU A 186 8.07 19.72 -27.49
CA LEU A 186 8.47 19.66 -26.08
C LEU A 186 9.97 19.93 -25.93
N VAL A 187 10.80 19.33 -26.79
CA VAL A 187 12.26 19.54 -26.80
C VAL A 187 12.60 21.01 -27.14
N ALA A 188 11.95 21.58 -28.12
CA ALA A 188 12.11 23.00 -28.47
C ALA A 188 11.73 23.95 -27.32
N ASN A 189 10.86 23.51 -26.41
CA ASN A 189 10.45 24.24 -25.20
C ASN A 189 11.33 23.92 -23.97
N GLY A 190 12.36 23.09 -24.11
CA GLY A 190 13.37 22.86 -23.08
C GLY A 190 13.26 21.55 -22.32
N ALA A 191 12.33 20.65 -22.69
CA ALA A 191 12.30 19.29 -22.19
C ALA A 191 13.48 18.48 -22.77
N GLU A 192 14.03 17.54 -22.01
CA GLU A 192 14.98 16.57 -22.55
C GLU A 192 14.26 15.58 -23.47
N GLU A 193 14.92 15.13 -24.54
CA GLU A 193 14.31 14.22 -25.52
C GLU A 193 13.78 12.91 -24.87
N PRO A 194 14.50 12.25 -23.94
CA PRO A 194 13.95 11.09 -23.23
C PRO A 194 12.68 11.40 -22.43
N GLU A 195 12.65 12.57 -21.77
CA GLU A 195 11.50 13.04 -21.01
C GLU A 195 10.30 13.32 -21.94
N ALA A 196 10.52 14.04 -23.02
CA ALA A 196 9.50 14.30 -24.05
C ALA A 196 8.89 13.01 -24.61
N LYS A 197 9.71 11.96 -24.81
CA LYS A 197 9.24 10.62 -25.23
C LYS A 197 8.37 9.96 -24.17
N LEU A 198 8.73 10.04 -22.89
CA LEU A 198 7.94 9.47 -21.80
C LEU A 198 6.60 10.19 -21.64
N LEU A 199 6.58 11.52 -21.75
CA LEU A 199 5.35 12.32 -21.69
C LEU A 199 4.39 11.95 -22.83
N THR A 200 4.91 11.85 -24.05
CA THR A 200 4.10 11.45 -25.20
C THR A 200 3.66 9.98 -25.11
N GLN A 201 4.44 9.10 -24.49
CA GLN A 201 4.02 7.72 -24.25
C GLN A 201 2.83 7.67 -23.27
N ARG A 202 2.86 8.47 -22.20
CA ARG A 202 1.71 8.59 -21.27
C ARG A 202 0.49 9.17 -21.98
N LEU A 203 0.67 10.18 -22.83
CA LEU A 203 -0.39 10.75 -23.66
C LEU A 203 -1.06 9.67 -24.51
N ILE A 204 -0.26 8.85 -25.22
CA ILE A 204 -0.76 7.73 -26.04
C ILE A 204 -1.58 6.75 -25.18
N ASN A 205 -1.11 6.44 -23.98
CA ASN A 205 -1.81 5.52 -23.08
C ASN A 205 -3.20 6.02 -22.68
N SER A 206 -3.40 7.34 -22.57
CA SER A 206 -4.70 7.97 -22.23
C SER A 206 -5.58 8.31 -23.45
N LEU A 207 -4.99 8.41 -24.63
CA LEU A 207 -5.66 8.89 -25.84
C LEU A 207 -6.95 8.15 -26.17
N PRO A 208 -7.05 6.80 -26.07
CA PRO A 208 -8.30 6.08 -26.32
C PRO A 208 -9.44 6.53 -25.39
N GLY A 209 -9.14 6.88 -24.15
CA GLY A 209 -10.12 7.41 -23.20
C GLY A 209 -10.59 8.84 -23.59
N HIS A 210 -9.70 9.69 -24.06
CA HIS A 210 -10.06 11.03 -24.53
C HIS A 210 -10.88 10.95 -25.83
N LEU A 211 -10.51 10.09 -26.77
CA LEU A 211 -11.31 9.85 -27.98
C LEU A 211 -12.72 9.35 -27.66
N LEU A 212 -12.84 8.44 -26.67
CA LEU A 212 -14.14 7.95 -26.23
C LEU A 212 -15.01 9.10 -25.72
N VAL A 213 -14.48 10.01 -24.92
CA VAL A 213 -15.22 11.19 -24.44
C VAL A 213 -15.67 12.05 -25.62
N VAL A 214 -14.75 12.41 -26.52
CA VAL A 214 -15.04 13.25 -27.69
C VAL A 214 -16.16 12.66 -28.56
N VAL A 215 -16.12 11.37 -28.84
CA VAL A 215 -17.13 10.69 -29.65
C VAL A 215 -18.47 10.59 -28.91
N THR A 216 -18.45 10.40 -27.62
CA THR A 216 -19.67 10.30 -26.79
C THR A 216 -20.38 11.67 -26.66
N GLU A 217 -19.64 12.72 -26.36
CA GLU A 217 -20.18 14.09 -26.23
C GLU A 217 -20.63 14.69 -27.56
N ASN A 218 -20.07 14.19 -28.66
CA ASN A 218 -20.42 14.60 -30.02
C ASN A 218 -21.05 13.45 -30.81
N ALA A 219 -21.94 12.68 -30.16
CA ALA A 219 -22.52 11.48 -30.74
C ALA A 219 -23.24 11.68 -32.07
N ALA A 220 -23.97 12.78 -32.26
CA ALA A 220 -24.66 13.11 -33.50
C ALA A 220 -23.67 13.48 -34.64
N PRO A 221 -22.74 14.42 -34.48
CA PRO A 221 -21.71 14.72 -35.48
C PRO A 221 -20.81 13.56 -35.86
N LEU A 222 -20.53 12.67 -34.93
CA LEU A 222 -19.58 11.55 -35.05
C LEU A 222 -20.27 10.17 -35.06
N ALA A 223 -21.55 10.11 -35.42
CA ALA A 223 -22.35 8.86 -35.40
C ALA A 223 -21.66 7.67 -36.12
N GLN A 224 -20.96 7.94 -37.23
CA GLN A 224 -20.24 6.90 -37.99
C GLN A 224 -18.97 6.37 -37.29
N LEU A 225 -18.48 7.05 -36.21
CA LEU A 225 -17.35 6.58 -35.41
C LEU A 225 -17.76 5.75 -34.20
N GLN A 226 -19.06 5.81 -33.81
CA GLN A 226 -19.54 5.16 -32.58
C GLN A 226 -19.29 3.66 -32.52
N LYS A 227 -19.36 2.98 -33.67
CA LYS A 227 -19.12 1.54 -33.77
C LYS A 227 -17.71 1.11 -33.35
N PHE A 228 -16.71 1.94 -33.63
CA PHE A 228 -15.31 1.64 -33.28
C PHE A 228 -15.06 1.74 -31.75
N PHE A 229 -15.85 2.56 -31.06
CA PHE A 229 -15.77 2.73 -29.63
C PHE A 229 -16.80 1.89 -28.86
N ARG A 230 -17.57 1.03 -29.60
CA ARG A 230 -18.60 0.16 -29.01
C ARG A 230 -19.57 0.94 -28.11
N LEU A 231 -19.95 2.16 -28.51
CA LEU A 231 -20.88 2.99 -27.77
C LEU A 231 -22.27 2.37 -27.76
N GLY A 232 -22.80 2.08 -26.56
CA GLY A 232 -24.22 2.01 -26.20
C GLY A 232 -25.21 1.20 -27.02
N ILE A 233 -24.77 0.35 -27.94
CA ILE A 233 -25.70 -0.51 -28.68
C ILE A 233 -25.92 -1.76 -27.84
N SER A 234 -27.05 -1.82 -27.16
CA SER A 234 -27.60 -3.05 -26.59
C SER A 234 -27.90 -4.00 -27.75
N LEU A 235 -26.91 -4.79 -28.15
CA LEU A 235 -27.09 -5.90 -29.04
C LEU A 235 -27.74 -7.03 -28.23
N SER A 236 -29.07 -6.94 -28.06
CA SER A 236 -29.87 -8.13 -27.74
C SER A 236 -29.81 -9.07 -28.93
N PRO A 237 -29.26 -10.30 -28.83
CA PRO A 237 -29.16 -11.24 -29.96
C PRO A 237 -30.52 -11.83 -30.43
N ASN A 238 -31.61 -11.44 -29.79
CA ASN A 238 -32.94 -12.10 -30.00
C ASN A 238 -34.04 -11.20 -30.56
N LEU A 239 -33.73 -10.07 -31.21
CA LEU A 239 -34.75 -9.33 -31.95
C LEU A 239 -34.38 -9.27 -33.43
N ILE A 240 -34.62 -10.40 -34.12
CA ILE A 240 -34.81 -10.44 -35.56
C ILE A 240 -36.31 -10.17 -35.80
N ALA A 241 -36.64 -8.91 -36.03
CA ALA A 241 -37.77 -8.54 -36.89
C ALA A 241 -37.67 -7.05 -37.19
N PRO A 242 -37.63 -6.62 -38.43
CA PRO A 242 -37.69 -5.20 -38.79
C PRO A 242 -39.15 -4.75 -38.83
N GLU A 243 -39.65 -4.16 -37.76
CA GLU A 243 -40.79 -3.26 -37.89
C GLU A 243 -40.31 -1.85 -38.13
N VAL A 244 -40.60 -1.42 -39.31
CA VAL A 244 -40.40 -0.06 -39.80
C VAL A 244 -41.23 0.90 -38.94
N GLY A 245 -40.55 1.81 -38.18
CA GLY A 245 -41.22 3.00 -37.68
C GLY A 245 -41.15 3.28 -36.20
N SER A 246 -40.02 3.14 -35.54
CA SER A 246 -39.81 3.86 -34.25
C SER A 246 -38.37 4.37 -34.16
N THR A 247 -38.23 5.70 -34.34
CA THR A 247 -37.02 6.44 -34.01
C THR A 247 -36.86 6.55 -32.47
N VAL A 248 -36.55 5.46 -31.83
CA VAL A 248 -36.03 5.48 -30.48
C VAL A 248 -34.52 5.64 -30.64
N SER A 249 -34.07 6.89 -30.65
CA SER A 249 -32.68 7.22 -30.41
C SER A 249 -32.35 6.70 -29.02
N GLU A 250 -31.73 5.55 -28.90
CA GLU A 250 -31.20 5.01 -27.65
C GLU A 250 -30.24 6.06 -27.12
N LYS A 251 -30.65 6.73 -26.04
CA LYS A 251 -29.80 7.74 -25.36
C LYS A 251 -28.57 7.02 -24.80
N ILE A 252 -27.40 7.41 -25.32
CA ILE A 252 -26.11 7.00 -24.76
C ILE A 252 -26.08 7.43 -23.30
N ASP A 253 -25.75 6.52 -22.39
CA ASP A 253 -25.52 6.86 -20.97
C ASP A 253 -24.17 7.55 -20.84
N LEU A 254 -24.20 8.88 -20.83
CA LEU A 254 -23.01 9.72 -20.75
C LEU A 254 -22.19 9.45 -19.49
N GLN A 255 -22.84 9.21 -18.36
CA GLN A 255 -22.12 8.96 -17.10
C GLN A 255 -21.32 7.65 -17.16
N ARG A 256 -21.91 6.62 -17.75
CA ARG A 256 -21.25 5.32 -17.98
C ARG A 256 -20.04 5.43 -18.89
N GLU A 257 -20.22 6.13 -20.03
CA GLU A 257 -19.14 6.30 -20.98
C GLU A 257 -18.00 7.19 -20.44
N HIS A 258 -18.31 8.23 -19.68
CA HIS A 258 -17.33 9.04 -18.98
C HIS A 258 -16.56 8.24 -17.94
N TYR A 259 -17.26 7.40 -17.16
CA TYR A 259 -16.59 6.50 -16.21
C TYR A 259 -15.67 5.50 -16.92
N ARG A 260 -16.16 4.87 -18.00
CA ARG A 260 -15.37 3.96 -18.84
C ARG A 260 -14.12 4.65 -19.39
N ALA A 261 -14.28 5.88 -19.89
CA ALA A 261 -13.17 6.70 -20.35
C ALA A 261 -12.18 7.04 -19.23
N SER A 262 -12.65 7.29 -18.00
CA SER A 262 -11.79 7.57 -16.86
C SER A 262 -10.87 6.40 -16.52
N LEU A 263 -11.37 5.15 -16.58
CA LEU A 263 -10.54 3.95 -16.37
C LEU A 263 -9.38 3.87 -17.36
N ILE A 264 -9.63 4.26 -18.61
CA ILE A 264 -8.60 4.25 -19.66
C ILE A 264 -7.62 5.42 -19.49
N LYS A 265 -8.12 6.62 -19.20
CA LYS A 265 -7.27 7.80 -18.94
C LYS A 265 -6.31 7.60 -17.78
N ASN A 266 -6.74 6.89 -16.74
CA ASN A 266 -5.92 6.61 -15.56
C ASN A 266 -4.65 5.80 -15.87
N LEU A 267 -4.57 5.13 -17.03
CA LEU A 267 -3.34 4.45 -17.46
C LEU A 267 -2.15 5.41 -17.71
N SER A 268 -2.40 6.72 -17.85
CA SER A 268 -1.37 7.74 -18.05
C SER A 268 -0.80 8.32 -16.76
N MET A 269 -1.38 7.97 -15.60
CA MET A 269 -0.93 8.52 -14.32
C MET A 269 0.52 8.15 -14.03
N PRO A 270 1.39 9.13 -13.73
CA PRO A 270 2.79 8.88 -13.47
C PRO A 270 2.99 8.08 -12.19
N LEU A 271 3.99 7.22 -12.19
CA LEU A 271 4.47 6.60 -10.97
C LEU A 271 5.27 7.60 -10.16
N LEU A 272 5.39 7.31 -8.90
CA LEU A 272 6.20 7.99 -7.91
C LEU A 272 7.34 8.85 -8.48
N MET A 273 7.16 10.18 -8.55
CA MET A 273 8.15 11.14 -9.05
C MET A 273 8.81 10.79 -10.40
N GLU A 274 8.19 9.90 -11.16
CA GLU A 274 8.67 9.43 -12.45
C GLU A 274 7.89 10.10 -13.58
N SER A 275 8.51 10.16 -14.76
CA SER A 275 7.85 10.69 -15.97
C SER A 275 7.10 9.60 -16.75
N PHE A 276 7.04 8.37 -16.26
CA PHE A 276 6.36 7.24 -16.88
C PHE A 276 5.27 6.65 -15.98
N ALA A 277 4.34 5.91 -16.58
CA ALA A 277 3.20 5.35 -15.89
C ALA A 277 3.42 3.88 -15.49
N LEU A 278 2.53 3.35 -14.63
CA LEU A 278 2.55 1.94 -14.22
C LEU A 278 2.52 0.98 -15.42
N LYS A 279 1.71 1.29 -16.45
CA LYS A 279 1.59 0.48 -17.66
C LYS A 279 2.93 0.28 -18.37
N ASP A 280 3.82 1.26 -18.29
CA ASP A 280 5.10 1.26 -19.03
C ASP A 280 6.13 0.27 -18.46
N ILE A 281 6.01 -0.06 -17.15
CA ILE A 281 6.89 -1.01 -16.46
C ILE A 281 6.19 -2.27 -15.97
N TYR A 282 4.88 -2.39 -16.20
CA TYR A 282 4.10 -3.53 -15.73
C TYR A 282 4.49 -4.82 -16.46
N VAL A 283 4.64 -5.88 -15.70
CA VAL A 283 4.86 -7.24 -16.21
C VAL A 283 3.65 -8.09 -15.81
N PRO A 284 3.04 -8.84 -16.75
CA PRO A 284 1.98 -9.79 -16.44
C PRO A 284 2.46 -10.81 -15.39
N GLN A 285 1.67 -10.95 -14.33
CA GLN A 285 2.01 -11.79 -13.19
C GLN A 285 1.36 -13.17 -13.30
N LYS A 286 1.97 -14.15 -12.64
CA LYS A 286 1.45 -15.51 -12.52
C LYS A 286 0.83 -15.73 -11.15
N GLY A 287 -0.19 -16.57 -11.11
CA GLY A 287 -0.82 -17.00 -9.87
C GLY A 287 -0.95 -18.51 -9.80
N LEU A 288 -1.04 -19.04 -8.58
CA LEU A 288 -1.28 -20.45 -8.31
C LEU A 288 -2.72 -20.65 -7.82
N PRO A 289 -3.60 -21.36 -8.59
CA PRO A 289 -4.95 -21.66 -8.14
C PRO A 289 -4.95 -22.59 -6.93
N ILE A 290 -5.73 -22.27 -5.89
CA ILE A 290 -5.74 -23.02 -4.63
C ILE A 290 -6.43 -24.39 -4.80
N GLU A 291 -7.46 -24.49 -5.62
CA GLU A 291 -8.13 -25.77 -5.91
C GLU A 291 -7.17 -26.85 -6.42
N ALA A 292 -6.11 -26.39 -7.07
CA ALA A 292 -5.08 -27.25 -7.60
C ALA A 292 -4.10 -27.74 -6.50
N ILE A 293 -3.96 -27.00 -5.40
CA ILE A 293 -3.12 -27.39 -4.25
C ILE A 293 -3.82 -28.50 -3.43
N ILE A 294 -5.14 -28.44 -3.31
CA ILE A 294 -5.95 -29.42 -2.54
C ILE A 294 -6.00 -30.78 -3.24
N SER A 295 -5.80 -30.82 -4.56
CA SER A 295 -5.81 -32.05 -5.36
C SER A 295 -4.47 -32.81 -5.39
N GLU A 296 -3.48 -32.44 -4.55
CA GLU A 296 -2.15 -33.08 -4.48
C GLU A 296 -2.15 -34.56 -4.05
N GLN A 297 -3.30 -35.15 -3.78
CA GLN A 297 -3.37 -36.62 -3.61
C GLN A 297 -2.92 -37.42 -4.85
N ASP A 298 -2.77 -36.78 -6.02
CA ASP A 298 -2.39 -37.38 -7.31
C ASP A 298 -0.99 -37.01 -7.84
N ASN A 299 -0.04 -36.50 -7.02
CA ASN A 299 1.36 -36.20 -7.44
C ASN A 299 1.49 -35.31 -8.71
N LYS A 300 0.52 -34.51 -9.08
CA LYS A 300 0.62 -33.56 -10.20
C LYS A 300 1.15 -32.23 -9.68
N ILE A 301 2.36 -31.85 -10.10
CA ILE A 301 2.94 -30.52 -9.87
C ILE A 301 2.05 -29.48 -10.55
N VAL A 302 1.35 -28.70 -9.78
CA VAL A 302 0.51 -27.61 -10.29
C VAL A 302 1.41 -26.49 -10.79
N LYS A 303 1.25 -26.08 -12.04
CA LYS A 303 2.00 -24.98 -12.63
C LYS A 303 1.26 -23.64 -12.41
N PRO A 304 1.98 -22.56 -12.08
CA PRO A 304 1.41 -21.22 -12.07
C PRO A 304 0.80 -20.86 -13.44
N VAL A 305 -0.34 -20.19 -13.43
CA VAL A 305 -1.05 -19.72 -14.62
C VAL A 305 -0.96 -18.21 -14.73
N ASP A 306 -1.04 -17.67 -15.95
CA ASP A 306 -1.11 -16.24 -16.16
C ASP A 306 -2.37 -15.64 -15.50
N LEU A 307 -2.20 -14.64 -14.66
CA LEU A 307 -3.26 -14.05 -13.84
C LEU A 307 -4.38 -13.43 -14.70
N LYS A 308 -4.00 -12.76 -15.80
CA LYS A 308 -4.95 -12.18 -16.74
C LYS A 308 -5.80 -13.26 -17.43
N THR A 309 -5.15 -14.31 -17.91
CA THR A 309 -5.83 -15.45 -18.57
C THR A 309 -6.79 -16.12 -17.59
N TRP A 310 -6.37 -16.34 -16.35
CA TRP A 310 -7.23 -16.87 -15.31
C TRP A 310 -8.43 -15.97 -15.04
N ALA A 311 -8.23 -14.66 -14.88
CA ALA A 311 -9.29 -13.69 -14.63
C ALA A 311 -10.29 -13.61 -15.79
N GLN A 312 -9.83 -13.71 -17.05
CA GLN A 312 -10.69 -13.78 -18.23
C GLN A 312 -11.56 -15.05 -18.23
N GLN A 313 -11.01 -16.18 -17.84
CA GLN A 313 -11.76 -17.43 -17.71
C GLN A 313 -12.88 -17.32 -16.65
N GLN A 314 -12.62 -16.56 -15.56
CA GLN A 314 -13.62 -16.36 -14.52
C GLN A 314 -14.83 -15.54 -14.98
N LEU A 315 -14.74 -14.76 -16.05
CA LEU A 315 -15.90 -14.02 -16.61
C LEU A 315 -17.01 -14.94 -17.11
N ALA A 316 -16.69 -16.15 -17.54
CA ALA A 316 -17.67 -17.14 -17.99
C ALA A 316 -18.41 -17.83 -16.83
N ASP A 317 -17.88 -17.76 -15.60
CA ASP A 317 -18.42 -18.42 -14.43
C ASP A 317 -19.09 -17.41 -13.49
N LEU A 318 -20.41 -17.34 -13.55
CA LEU A 318 -21.21 -16.42 -12.73
C LEU A 318 -21.63 -17.01 -11.38
N GLU A 319 -21.42 -18.31 -11.18
CA GLU A 319 -21.84 -19.02 -9.96
C GLU A 319 -20.83 -18.87 -8.81
N THR A 320 -19.60 -18.48 -9.14
CA THR A 320 -18.52 -18.36 -8.15
C THR A 320 -18.01 -16.93 -8.03
N ILE A 321 -17.55 -16.58 -6.82
CA ILE A 321 -16.79 -15.35 -6.57
C ILE A 321 -15.31 -15.65 -6.81
N ALA A 322 -14.67 -14.87 -7.68
CA ALA A 322 -13.25 -14.97 -7.95
C ALA A 322 -12.46 -14.18 -6.88
N VAL A 323 -11.38 -14.76 -6.34
CA VAL A 323 -10.57 -14.11 -5.31
C VAL A 323 -9.10 -14.16 -5.68
N ILE A 324 -8.46 -12.99 -5.69
CA ILE A 324 -7.01 -12.83 -5.89
C ILE A 324 -6.36 -12.53 -4.54
N GLU A 325 -5.46 -13.40 -4.14
CA GLU A 325 -4.78 -13.31 -2.86
C GLU A 325 -3.31 -12.97 -3.04
N SER A 326 -2.79 -12.12 -2.20
CA SER A 326 -1.36 -11.96 -1.98
C SER A 326 -1.06 -11.04 -0.80
N GLU A 327 0.17 -11.08 -0.35
CA GLU A 327 0.72 -10.10 0.58
C GLU A 327 0.80 -8.69 -0.05
N PRO A 328 0.92 -7.61 0.76
CA PRO A 328 1.11 -6.26 0.26
C PRO A 328 2.34 -6.12 -0.63
N GLY A 329 2.23 -5.29 -1.68
CA GLY A 329 3.34 -5.03 -2.61
C GLY A 329 3.46 -5.99 -3.81
N TYR A 330 2.61 -7.01 -3.88
CA TYR A 330 2.57 -7.96 -5.01
C TYR A 330 1.71 -7.52 -6.19
N GLY A 331 1.07 -6.35 -6.15
CA GLY A 331 0.40 -5.76 -7.31
C GLY A 331 -1.07 -6.09 -7.50
N LYS A 332 -1.83 -6.52 -6.47
CA LYS A 332 -3.29 -6.74 -6.55
C LYS A 332 -4.04 -5.57 -7.16
N THR A 333 -3.87 -4.39 -6.54
CA THR A 333 -4.50 -3.13 -7.00
C THR A 333 -4.07 -2.75 -8.41
N SER A 334 -2.77 -2.90 -8.73
CA SER A 334 -2.23 -2.64 -10.07
C SER A 334 -2.87 -3.54 -11.13
N PHE A 335 -3.07 -4.81 -10.82
CA PHE A 335 -3.77 -5.75 -11.68
C PHE A 335 -5.22 -5.31 -11.92
N CYS A 336 -5.97 -5.00 -10.85
CA CYS A 336 -7.37 -4.57 -10.96
C CYS A 336 -7.54 -3.36 -11.89
N GLN A 337 -6.64 -2.38 -11.76
CA GLN A 337 -6.68 -1.16 -12.56
C GLN A 337 -6.40 -1.41 -14.05
N LEU A 338 -5.30 -2.12 -14.32
CA LEU A 338 -4.90 -2.41 -15.70
C LEU A 338 -5.92 -3.32 -16.38
N TRP A 339 -6.46 -4.31 -15.66
CA TRP A 339 -7.46 -5.21 -16.19
C TRP A 339 -8.81 -4.53 -16.40
N ALA A 340 -9.24 -3.66 -15.47
CA ALA A 340 -10.43 -2.85 -15.64
C ALA A 340 -10.37 -1.98 -16.90
N ALA A 341 -9.24 -1.29 -17.10
CA ALA A 341 -9.05 -0.47 -18.30
C ALA A 341 -9.06 -1.31 -19.59
N GLN A 342 -8.48 -2.50 -19.53
CA GLN A 342 -8.51 -3.43 -20.67
C GLN A 342 -9.93 -3.95 -20.97
N VAL A 343 -10.68 -4.37 -19.94
CA VAL A 343 -12.09 -4.80 -20.10
C VAL A 343 -12.93 -3.65 -20.65
N ALA A 344 -12.69 -2.42 -20.16
CA ALA A 344 -13.36 -1.21 -20.67
C ALA A 344 -13.09 -0.94 -22.15
N GLN A 345 -11.91 -1.32 -22.65
CA GLN A 345 -11.56 -1.15 -24.06
C GLN A 345 -12.02 -2.32 -24.95
N GLU A 346 -11.74 -3.56 -24.53
CA GLU A 346 -11.81 -4.74 -25.37
C GLU A 346 -13.14 -5.52 -25.21
N SER A 347 -13.70 -5.57 -23.99
CA SER A 347 -14.84 -6.42 -23.66
C SER A 347 -16.17 -5.69 -23.56
N TYR A 348 -16.17 -4.37 -23.50
CA TYR A 348 -17.40 -3.58 -23.51
C TYR A 348 -18.10 -3.64 -24.89
N PRO A 349 -19.43 -3.71 -24.97
CA PRO A 349 -20.44 -3.62 -23.91
C PRO A 349 -20.77 -4.95 -23.20
N THR A 350 -20.14 -6.08 -23.56
CA THR A 350 -20.42 -7.38 -22.94
C THR A 350 -20.18 -7.35 -21.43
N TRP A 351 -19.15 -6.63 -20.99
CA TRP A 351 -18.82 -6.46 -19.57
C TRP A 351 -18.56 -4.98 -19.26
N MET A 352 -19.21 -4.47 -18.21
CA MET A 352 -18.93 -3.15 -17.65
C MET A 352 -18.08 -3.28 -16.40
N PRO A 353 -16.79 -2.90 -16.43
CA PRO A 353 -15.94 -2.99 -15.25
C PRO A 353 -16.24 -1.84 -14.28
N ILE A 354 -16.36 -2.17 -13.00
CA ILE A 354 -16.58 -1.23 -11.89
C ILE A 354 -15.52 -1.53 -10.83
N VAL A 355 -14.63 -0.58 -10.57
CA VAL A 355 -13.56 -0.71 -9.58
C VAL A 355 -13.95 0.02 -8.31
N ILE A 356 -13.94 -0.68 -7.18
CA ILE A 356 -14.28 -0.11 -5.88
C ILE A 356 -13.18 -0.49 -4.88
N LYS A 357 -12.59 0.51 -4.25
CA LYS A 357 -11.67 0.31 -3.14
C LYS A 357 -12.47 0.13 -1.86
N LEU A 358 -12.32 -1.01 -1.22
CA LEU A 358 -13.08 -1.35 -0.02
C LEU A 358 -12.67 -0.54 1.21
N GLN A 359 -11.49 0.07 1.21
CA GLN A 359 -11.08 1.03 2.24
C GLN A 359 -11.98 2.30 2.29
N ASP A 360 -12.61 2.67 1.17
CA ASP A 360 -13.37 3.91 1.04
C ASP A 360 -14.87 3.73 1.33
N VAL A 361 -15.35 2.48 1.53
CA VAL A 361 -16.77 2.20 1.73
C VAL A 361 -17.26 2.59 3.13
N LYS A 362 -18.52 3.00 3.21
CA LYS A 362 -19.27 3.17 4.46
C LYS A 362 -20.41 2.15 4.46
N TYR A 363 -20.57 1.43 5.56
CA TYR A 363 -21.59 0.38 5.65
C TYR A 363 -23.01 0.93 5.53
N GLY A 364 -23.74 0.52 4.48
CA GLY A 364 -25.14 0.77 4.24
C GLY A 364 -26.04 -0.39 4.71
N LYS A 365 -27.34 -0.27 4.51
CA LYS A 365 -28.30 -1.34 4.81
C LYS A 365 -28.22 -2.45 3.78
N THR A 366 -27.90 -2.11 2.53
CA THR A 366 -27.76 -3.05 1.40
C THR A 366 -26.34 -3.02 0.86
N PHE A 367 -25.97 -4.06 0.11
CA PHE A 367 -24.67 -4.12 -0.58
C PHE A 367 -24.49 -2.95 -1.55
N ILE A 368 -25.53 -2.63 -2.33
CA ILE A 368 -25.50 -1.53 -3.31
C ILE A 368 -25.32 -0.17 -2.59
N GLU A 369 -26.02 0.06 -1.47
CA GLU A 369 -25.80 1.28 -0.66
C GLU A 369 -24.38 1.36 -0.13
N THR A 370 -23.81 0.24 0.32
CA THR A 370 -22.42 0.17 0.79
C THR A 370 -21.47 0.53 -0.34
N LEU A 371 -21.63 -0.03 -1.55
CA LEU A 371 -20.79 0.29 -2.70
C LEU A 371 -20.98 1.74 -3.18
N ASN A 372 -22.20 2.25 -3.19
CA ASN A 372 -22.51 3.64 -3.56
C ASN A 372 -21.80 4.67 -2.67
N SER A 373 -21.49 4.31 -1.43
CA SER A 373 -20.79 5.23 -0.52
C SER A 373 -19.36 5.56 -0.97
N ALA A 374 -18.73 4.65 -1.73
CA ALA A 374 -17.37 4.79 -2.24
C ALA A 374 -17.33 5.07 -3.77
N PHE A 375 -18.50 5.23 -4.41
CA PHE A 375 -18.57 5.42 -5.84
C PHE A 375 -19.26 6.76 -6.18
N PRO A 376 -18.74 7.54 -7.12
CA PRO A 376 -19.23 8.91 -7.38
C PRO A 376 -20.55 8.97 -8.14
N ILE A 377 -21.00 7.86 -8.70
CA ILE A 377 -22.19 7.72 -9.50
C ILE A 377 -23.11 6.72 -8.81
N ASN A 378 -24.42 6.90 -8.92
CA ASN A 378 -25.38 5.94 -8.35
C ASN A 378 -25.31 4.61 -9.12
N LEU A 379 -24.76 3.58 -8.49
CA LEU A 379 -24.62 2.23 -9.04
C LEU A 379 -25.94 1.49 -9.18
N SER A 380 -27.01 1.86 -8.44
CA SER A 380 -28.28 1.16 -8.52
C SER A 380 -28.82 1.10 -9.94
N THR A 381 -28.67 2.19 -10.71
CA THR A 381 -29.11 2.26 -12.11
C THR A 381 -28.35 1.30 -13.03
N TRP A 382 -27.12 0.92 -12.69
CA TRP A 382 -26.30 0.03 -13.50
C TRP A 382 -26.40 -1.43 -13.05
N LEU A 383 -26.46 -1.67 -11.72
CA LEU A 383 -26.49 -3.00 -11.14
C LEU A 383 -27.89 -3.65 -11.17
N GLU A 384 -28.97 -2.86 -11.25
CA GLU A 384 -30.34 -3.36 -11.34
C GLU A 384 -30.80 -3.60 -12.78
N GLN A 385 -30.00 -3.22 -13.79
CA GLN A 385 -30.31 -3.48 -15.21
C GLN A 385 -29.96 -4.92 -15.60
N GLU A 386 -30.93 -5.72 -15.89
CA GLU A 386 -30.78 -7.13 -16.29
C GLU A 386 -29.90 -7.33 -17.55
N ASN A 387 -29.83 -6.33 -18.43
CA ASN A 387 -29.18 -6.44 -19.73
C ASN A 387 -27.72 -5.97 -19.76
N LEU A 388 -27.15 -5.52 -18.64
CA LEU A 388 -25.77 -5.07 -18.57
C LEU A 388 -24.98 -5.85 -17.51
N PRO A 389 -24.28 -6.91 -17.89
CA PRO A 389 -23.41 -7.62 -16.94
C PRO A 389 -22.28 -6.70 -16.49
N CYS A 390 -22.16 -6.49 -15.18
CA CYS A 390 -21.07 -5.74 -14.58
C CYS A 390 -20.00 -6.68 -14.02
N LEU A 391 -18.74 -6.27 -14.16
CA LEU A 391 -17.60 -6.87 -13.49
C LEU A 391 -17.24 -5.99 -12.28
N LEU A 392 -17.60 -6.43 -11.09
CA LEU A 392 -17.27 -5.74 -9.85
C LEU A 392 -15.87 -6.14 -9.39
N LEU A 393 -14.93 -5.21 -9.43
CA LEU A 393 -13.56 -5.36 -8.95
C LEU A 393 -13.48 -4.72 -7.56
N LEU A 394 -13.60 -5.53 -6.51
CA LEU A 394 -13.62 -5.12 -5.12
C LEU A 394 -12.21 -5.25 -4.54
N ASP A 395 -11.48 -4.13 -4.48
CA ASP A 395 -10.08 -4.13 -4.10
C ASP A 395 -9.89 -3.92 -2.60
N GLY A 396 -9.23 -4.88 -1.93
CA GLY A 396 -8.79 -4.77 -0.55
C GLY A 396 -9.82 -5.18 0.52
N LEU A 397 -10.26 -6.44 0.55
CA LEU A 397 -11.14 -6.95 1.61
C LEU A 397 -10.52 -6.81 3.00
N ASP A 398 -9.20 -6.95 3.10
CA ASP A 398 -8.40 -6.75 4.30
C ASP A 398 -8.32 -5.28 4.76
N GLU A 399 -8.69 -4.34 3.89
CA GLU A 399 -8.66 -2.89 4.13
C GLU A 399 -10.05 -2.31 4.47
N LEU A 400 -11.06 -3.16 4.66
CA LEU A 400 -12.40 -2.71 5.06
C LEU A 400 -12.34 -1.90 6.37
N PRO A 401 -13.00 -0.71 6.42
CA PRO A 401 -12.98 0.10 7.63
C PRO A 401 -13.60 -0.63 8.82
N PRO A 402 -13.05 -0.49 10.03
CA PRO A 402 -13.67 -1.03 11.23
C PRO A 402 -15.02 -0.32 11.45
N SER A 403 -16.06 -1.08 11.75
CA SER A 403 -17.35 -0.48 12.14
C SER A 403 -17.39 -0.25 13.64
N SER A 404 -18.30 0.66 14.07
CA SER A 404 -18.63 0.85 15.49
C SER A 404 -19.10 -0.45 16.20
N GLN A 405 -19.41 -1.50 15.44
CA GLN A 405 -19.82 -2.82 15.94
C GLN A 405 -18.72 -3.89 15.87
N GLY A 406 -17.46 -3.51 15.58
CA GLY A 406 -16.31 -4.44 15.54
C GLY A 406 -16.41 -5.50 14.44
N ILE A 407 -16.06 -6.76 14.77
CA ILE A 407 -16.00 -7.90 13.85
C ILE A 407 -17.27 -8.15 13.04
N ARG A 408 -18.41 -7.73 13.53
CA ARG A 408 -19.68 -7.90 12.82
C ARG A 408 -19.73 -7.15 11.48
N ALA A 409 -18.88 -6.15 11.26
CA ALA A 409 -18.89 -5.38 10.03
C ALA A 409 -18.40 -6.15 8.81
N GLN A 410 -17.28 -6.87 8.93
CA GLN A 410 -16.80 -7.72 7.83
C GLN A 410 -17.78 -8.86 7.55
N ALA A 411 -18.33 -9.47 8.58
CA ALA A 411 -19.36 -10.50 8.45
C ALA A 411 -20.64 -9.95 7.79
N ILE A 412 -21.06 -8.74 8.17
CA ILE A 412 -22.22 -8.06 7.54
C ILE A 412 -21.92 -7.79 6.06
N PHE A 413 -20.75 -7.24 5.73
CA PHE A 413 -20.36 -6.98 4.34
C PHE A 413 -20.39 -8.27 3.50
N ILE A 414 -19.84 -9.35 4.02
CA ILE A 414 -19.85 -10.65 3.36
C ILE A 414 -21.27 -11.17 3.20
N GLN A 415 -22.10 -11.08 4.23
CA GLN A 415 -23.52 -11.48 4.12
C GLN A 415 -24.27 -10.65 3.06
N GLN A 416 -24.02 -9.33 3.00
CA GLN A 416 -24.57 -8.47 1.96
C GLN A 416 -24.07 -8.86 0.57
N LEU A 417 -22.76 -9.16 0.44
CA LEU A 417 -22.14 -9.63 -0.80
C LEU A 417 -22.79 -10.93 -1.29
N LEU A 418 -23.01 -11.90 -0.38
CA LEU A 418 -23.63 -13.18 -0.69
C LEU A 418 -25.07 -13.03 -1.16
N ASN A 419 -25.85 -12.22 -0.44
CA ASN A 419 -27.24 -11.92 -0.80
C ASN A 419 -27.31 -11.25 -2.18
N PHE A 420 -26.42 -10.30 -2.45
CA PHE A 420 -26.34 -9.64 -3.75
C PHE A 420 -25.94 -10.62 -4.86
N HIS A 421 -24.93 -11.44 -4.65
CA HIS A 421 -24.47 -12.44 -5.63
C HIS A 421 -25.55 -13.47 -5.98
N SER A 422 -26.40 -13.84 -5.02
CA SER A 422 -27.53 -14.77 -5.25
C SER A 422 -28.69 -14.14 -6.04
N GLN A 423 -28.83 -12.81 -6.02
CA GLN A 423 -29.92 -12.09 -6.66
C GLN A 423 -29.57 -11.59 -8.07
N TYR A 424 -28.30 -11.19 -8.30
CA TYR A 424 -27.87 -10.50 -9.50
C TYR A 424 -26.78 -11.29 -10.25
N ARG A 425 -26.87 -11.32 -11.58
CA ARG A 425 -25.90 -12.01 -12.44
C ARG A 425 -24.73 -11.12 -12.83
N HIS A 426 -23.97 -10.66 -11.86
CA HIS A 426 -22.73 -9.89 -12.06
C HIS A 426 -21.53 -10.73 -11.67
N LYS A 427 -20.42 -10.56 -12.36
CA LYS A 427 -19.17 -11.19 -11.93
C LYS A 427 -18.51 -10.36 -10.85
N ILE A 428 -18.12 -11.01 -9.75
CA ILE A 428 -17.39 -10.40 -8.64
C ILE A 428 -15.98 -10.96 -8.62
N LEU A 429 -15.00 -10.06 -8.59
CA LEU A 429 -13.61 -10.35 -8.33
C LEU A 429 -13.17 -9.54 -7.11
N LEU A 430 -12.71 -10.24 -6.10
CA LEU A 430 -12.30 -9.69 -4.82
C LEU A 430 -10.79 -9.81 -4.67
N THR A 431 -10.13 -8.81 -4.10
CA THR A 431 -8.74 -8.94 -3.68
C THR A 431 -8.61 -8.95 -2.16
N SER A 432 -7.68 -9.76 -1.61
CA SER A 432 -7.47 -9.89 -0.18
C SER A 432 -6.08 -10.39 0.15
N ARG A 433 -5.71 -10.30 1.45
CA ARG A 433 -4.62 -11.10 2.02
C ARG A 433 -5.11 -12.51 2.32
N SER A 434 -4.23 -13.51 2.18
CA SER A 434 -4.56 -14.92 2.49
C SER A 434 -4.97 -15.09 3.95
N THR A 435 -4.27 -14.44 4.87
CA THR A 435 -4.55 -14.47 6.31
C THR A 435 -5.95 -13.92 6.68
N THR A 436 -6.46 -12.95 5.94
CA THR A 436 -7.81 -12.40 6.14
C THR A 436 -8.86 -13.38 5.68
N LEU A 437 -8.64 -13.99 4.52
CA LEU A 437 -9.59 -14.99 3.97
C LEU A 437 -9.65 -16.27 4.79
N GLU A 438 -8.55 -16.76 5.32
CA GLU A 438 -8.52 -17.92 6.19
C GLU A 438 -9.40 -17.75 7.44
N LYS A 439 -9.46 -16.52 7.97
CA LYS A 439 -10.31 -16.19 9.12
C LYS A 439 -11.80 -16.15 8.78
N ILE A 440 -12.13 -15.75 7.55
CA ILE A 440 -13.50 -15.50 7.10
C ILE A 440 -14.06 -16.69 6.32
N ALA A 441 -13.22 -17.48 5.66
CA ALA A 441 -13.63 -18.60 4.82
C ALA A 441 -14.57 -19.62 5.50
N PRO A 442 -14.42 -19.95 6.81
CA PRO A 442 -15.35 -20.84 7.50
C PRO A 442 -16.78 -20.30 7.59
N GLU A 443 -16.96 -18.99 7.50
CA GLU A 443 -18.26 -18.30 7.58
C GLU A 443 -18.90 -18.08 6.20
N ILE A 444 -18.17 -18.35 5.10
CA ILE A 444 -18.64 -18.15 3.73
C ILE A 444 -19.01 -19.51 3.11
N PRO A 445 -20.31 -19.83 2.96
CA PRO A 445 -20.77 -21.09 2.38
C PRO A 445 -20.68 -21.13 0.84
N LEU A 446 -19.96 -20.23 0.19
CA LEU A 446 -19.90 -20.15 -1.26
C LEU A 446 -18.66 -20.83 -1.86
N PRO A 447 -18.78 -21.36 -3.10
CA PRO A 447 -17.64 -21.80 -3.88
C PRO A 447 -16.81 -20.57 -4.29
N LEU A 448 -15.71 -20.31 -3.56
CA LEU A 448 -14.72 -19.30 -3.94
C LEU A 448 -13.71 -19.93 -4.91
N LYS A 449 -13.49 -19.30 -6.06
CA LYS A 449 -12.33 -19.59 -6.90
C LYS A 449 -11.19 -18.69 -6.55
N ARG A 450 -10.15 -19.26 -5.95
CA ARG A 450 -9.04 -18.54 -5.33
C ARG A 450 -7.76 -18.75 -6.12
N ILE A 451 -6.98 -17.68 -6.29
CA ILE A 451 -5.65 -17.70 -6.89
C ILE A 451 -4.68 -16.86 -6.05
N ILE A 452 -3.49 -17.40 -5.77
CA ILE A 452 -2.45 -16.69 -5.02
C ILE A 452 -1.41 -16.16 -6.00
N ILE A 453 -1.19 -14.83 -6.03
CA ILE A 453 -0.13 -14.20 -6.85
C ILE A 453 1.23 -14.73 -6.37
N GLN A 454 2.04 -15.18 -7.32
CA GLN A 454 3.37 -15.70 -7.04
C GLN A 454 4.41 -14.57 -7.10
N PRO A 455 5.52 -14.68 -6.34
CA PRO A 455 6.68 -13.81 -6.51
C PRO A 455 7.18 -13.85 -7.95
N LEU A 456 7.68 -12.72 -8.47
CA LEU A 456 8.22 -12.65 -9.83
C LEU A 456 9.27 -13.74 -10.07
N ASP A 457 9.11 -14.51 -11.12
CA ASP A 457 10.08 -15.50 -11.54
C ASP A 457 11.23 -14.85 -12.33
N VAL A 458 12.21 -15.64 -12.74
CA VAL A 458 13.40 -15.14 -13.46
C VAL A 458 13.03 -14.52 -14.81
N GLU A 459 12.03 -15.06 -15.50
CA GLU A 459 11.59 -14.55 -16.81
C GLU A 459 10.79 -13.24 -16.66
N GLU A 460 9.92 -13.15 -15.64
CA GLU A 460 9.21 -11.93 -15.30
C GLU A 460 10.16 -10.82 -14.85
N LEU A 461 11.21 -11.15 -14.07
CA LEU A 461 12.28 -10.20 -13.73
C LEU A 461 13.01 -9.70 -14.98
N LYS A 462 13.38 -10.58 -15.93
CA LYS A 462 13.99 -10.15 -17.18
C LYS A 462 13.07 -9.23 -17.99
N GLN A 463 11.77 -9.53 -18.06
CA GLN A 463 10.80 -8.68 -18.73
C GLN A 463 10.71 -7.32 -18.03
N TRP A 464 10.70 -7.29 -16.69
CA TRP A 464 10.71 -6.04 -15.96
C TRP A 464 11.94 -5.17 -16.27
N PHE A 465 13.15 -5.77 -16.30
CA PHE A 465 14.37 -5.05 -16.68
C PHE A 465 14.32 -4.54 -18.12
N GLN A 466 13.71 -5.26 -19.03
CA GLN A 466 13.52 -4.79 -20.40
C GLN A 466 12.58 -3.59 -20.47
N GLN A 467 11.48 -3.58 -19.70
CA GLN A 467 10.59 -2.42 -19.61
C GLN A 467 11.28 -1.26 -18.89
N TRP A 468 11.99 -1.54 -17.80
CA TRP A 468 12.77 -0.53 -17.07
C TRP A 468 13.81 0.15 -17.96
N ALA A 469 14.50 -0.61 -18.83
CA ALA A 469 15.47 -0.09 -19.79
C ALA A 469 14.84 0.86 -20.82
N LYS A 470 13.57 0.68 -21.18
CA LYS A 470 12.87 1.58 -22.11
C LYS A 470 12.55 2.94 -21.49
N VAL A 471 12.27 2.98 -20.17
CA VAL A 471 11.84 4.20 -19.47
C VAL A 471 12.97 4.93 -18.76
N GLN A 472 14.05 4.23 -18.39
CA GLN A 472 15.20 4.86 -17.74
C GLN A 472 16.42 5.03 -18.68
N SER A 473 17.08 4.03 -18.98
CA SER A 473 18.09 3.83 -20.04
C SER A 473 18.63 2.40 -19.93
N LEU A 474 19.18 1.91 -21.01
CA LEU A 474 19.80 0.58 -21.03
C LEU A 474 20.98 0.48 -20.04
N ALA A 475 21.78 1.53 -19.90
CA ALA A 475 22.92 1.56 -18.98
C ALA A 475 22.47 1.46 -17.52
N ILE A 476 21.47 2.24 -17.11
CA ILE A 476 20.93 2.20 -15.74
C ILE A 476 20.35 0.81 -15.43
N ALA A 477 19.57 0.25 -16.35
CA ALA A 477 18.99 -1.08 -16.18
C ALA A 477 20.05 -2.18 -16.09
N GLN A 478 21.09 -2.13 -16.93
CA GLN A 478 22.20 -3.07 -16.90
C GLN A 478 23.03 -2.97 -15.61
N ASN A 479 23.30 -1.76 -15.14
CA ASN A 479 24.02 -1.54 -13.89
C ASN A 479 23.24 -2.12 -12.71
N PHE A 480 21.93 -1.85 -12.63
CA PHE A 480 21.09 -2.40 -11.57
C PHE A 480 20.98 -3.93 -11.65
N PHE A 481 20.81 -4.49 -12.84
CA PHE A 481 20.80 -5.93 -13.03
C PHE A 481 22.14 -6.57 -12.62
N THR A 482 23.27 -5.95 -12.98
CA THR A 482 24.62 -6.40 -12.62
C THR A 482 24.82 -6.38 -11.11
N PHE A 483 24.41 -5.29 -10.45
CA PHE A 483 24.40 -5.16 -9.00
C PHE A 483 23.62 -6.32 -8.34
N LEU A 484 22.38 -6.57 -8.76
CA LEU A 484 21.57 -7.68 -8.23
C LEU A 484 22.19 -9.07 -8.54
N LYS A 485 22.87 -9.22 -9.66
CA LYS A 485 23.59 -10.46 -10.00
C LYS A 485 24.81 -10.69 -9.10
N GLN A 486 25.58 -9.64 -8.82
CA GLN A 486 26.75 -9.69 -7.92
C GLN A 486 26.34 -10.03 -6.49
N THR A 487 25.16 -9.64 -6.06
CA THR A 487 24.59 -10.00 -4.75
C THR A 487 24.24 -11.49 -4.63
N GLY A 488 24.40 -12.27 -5.70
CA GLY A 488 24.04 -13.69 -5.72
C GLY A 488 22.54 -13.99 -5.74
N LEU A 489 21.71 -13.00 -6.05
CA LEU A 489 20.25 -13.13 -6.03
C LEU A 489 19.70 -14.25 -6.92
N PHE A 490 20.42 -14.55 -8.00
CA PHE A 490 20.05 -15.61 -8.97
C PHE A 490 20.73 -16.95 -8.70
N ALA A 491 21.56 -17.04 -7.64
CA ALA A 491 22.23 -18.29 -7.27
C ALA A 491 21.28 -19.17 -6.43
N SER A 492 21.36 -20.49 -6.62
CA SER A 492 20.55 -21.48 -5.90
C SER A 492 20.83 -21.50 -4.38
N GLN A 493 21.99 -20.99 -3.95
CA GLN A 493 22.36 -20.77 -2.54
C GLN A 493 22.77 -19.30 -2.34
N SER A 494 21.78 -18.40 -2.33
CA SER A 494 22.04 -16.98 -2.08
C SER A 494 22.47 -16.77 -0.62
N LYS A 495 23.60 -16.07 -0.42
CA LYS A 495 24.02 -15.58 0.90
C LYS A 495 23.07 -14.49 1.42
N LEU A 496 22.27 -13.87 0.54
CA LEU A 496 21.34 -12.79 0.83
C LEU A 496 19.89 -13.31 0.90
N ARG A 497 19.61 -14.21 1.84
CA ARG A 497 18.30 -14.86 1.99
C ARG A 497 17.15 -13.84 2.11
N GLU A 498 17.40 -12.67 2.72
CA GLU A 498 16.36 -11.68 3.01
C GLU A 498 16.08 -10.74 1.84
N LEU A 499 17.08 -10.42 1.00
CA LEU A 499 16.89 -9.52 -0.15
C LEU A 499 16.17 -10.21 -1.32
N SER A 500 16.43 -11.51 -1.52
CA SER A 500 15.85 -12.27 -2.63
C SER A 500 14.31 -12.23 -2.69
N PRO A 501 13.56 -12.44 -1.59
CA PRO A 501 12.11 -12.29 -1.59
C PRO A 501 11.65 -10.87 -1.89
N LEU A 502 12.39 -9.84 -1.44
CA LEU A 502 12.05 -8.43 -1.66
C LEU A 502 12.14 -8.03 -3.13
N VAL A 503 13.23 -8.43 -3.80
CA VAL A 503 13.44 -8.13 -5.24
C VAL A 503 12.38 -8.80 -6.12
N ARG A 504 11.77 -9.88 -5.64
CA ARG A 504 10.69 -10.56 -6.36
C ARG A 504 9.31 -9.93 -6.15
N GLN A 505 9.20 -8.90 -5.31
CA GLN A 505 7.99 -8.11 -5.13
C GLN A 505 8.03 -6.89 -6.05
N PRO A 506 7.05 -6.68 -6.94
CA PRO A 506 7.07 -5.58 -7.92
C PRO A 506 7.31 -4.19 -7.32
N LEU A 507 6.65 -3.88 -6.19
CA LEU A 507 6.83 -2.60 -5.51
C LEU A 507 8.26 -2.42 -5.00
N MET A 508 8.80 -3.43 -4.30
CA MET A 508 10.14 -3.35 -3.74
C MET A 508 11.20 -3.33 -4.82
N LEU A 509 11.01 -4.08 -5.91
CA LEU A 509 11.91 -4.05 -7.08
C LEU A 509 11.98 -2.63 -7.67
N HIS A 510 10.84 -1.96 -7.80
CA HIS A 510 10.78 -0.58 -8.29
C HIS A 510 11.50 0.39 -7.34
N LEU A 511 11.24 0.34 -6.04
CA LEU A 511 11.88 1.19 -5.04
C LEU A 511 13.40 0.98 -4.98
N LEU A 512 13.85 -0.27 -5.01
CA LEU A 512 15.28 -0.62 -5.08
C LEU A 512 15.92 -0.09 -6.38
N GLY A 513 15.18 -0.14 -7.50
CA GLY A 513 15.62 0.41 -8.77
C GLY A 513 15.85 1.93 -8.69
N ILE A 514 14.95 2.67 -8.03
CA ILE A 514 15.09 4.10 -7.78
C ILE A 514 16.33 4.37 -6.92
N LEU A 515 16.45 3.70 -5.77
CA LEU A 515 17.58 3.91 -4.85
C LEU A 515 18.93 3.58 -5.52
N HIS A 516 19.01 2.51 -6.31
CA HIS A 516 20.23 2.15 -7.05
C HIS A 516 20.57 3.20 -8.11
N ARG A 517 19.57 3.65 -8.90
CA ARG A 517 19.76 4.67 -9.93
C ARG A 517 20.32 5.97 -9.36
N ASP A 518 19.85 6.37 -8.19
CA ASP A 518 20.22 7.62 -7.53
C ASP A 518 21.40 7.47 -6.55
N GLY A 519 22.09 6.31 -6.58
CA GLY A 519 23.32 6.06 -5.82
C GLY A 519 23.14 5.89 -4.31
N LEU A 520 21.91 5.58 -3.88
CA LEU A 520 21.57 5.38 -2.46
C LEU A 520 21.56 3.89 -2.05
N LEU A 521 21.79 2.99 -2.97
CA LEU A 521 21.92 1.56 -2.71
C LEU A 521 23.39 1.17 -2.83
N ASP A 522 24.07 1.04 -1.71
CA ASP A 522 25.49 0.77 -1.60
C ASP A 522 25.80 -0.61 -1.00
N ASP A 523 27.09 -0.93 -0.87
CA ASP A 523 27.56 -2.19 -0.31
C ASP A 523 27.17 -2.37 1.17
N GLU A 524 26.93 -1.30 1.91
CA GLU A 524 26.49 -1.37 3.30
C GLU A 524 25.10 -2.01 3.41
N VAL A 525 24.14 -1.62 2.56
CA VAL A 525 22.82 -2.25 2.48
C VAL A 525 22.93 -3.74 2.17
N LEU A 526 23.89 -4.12 1.31
CA LEU A 526 24.15 -5.53 0.99
C LEU A 526 24.71 -6.30 2.17
N GLN A 527 25.60 -5.70 2.95
CA GLN A 527 26.13 -6.30 4.18
C GLN A 527 25.04 -6.44 5.24
N LEU A 528 24.17 -5.44 5.37
CA LEU A 528 22.99 -5.50 6.24
C LEU A 528 22.05 -6.64 5.79
N ALA A 529 21.78 -6.74 4.50
CA ALA A 529 20.91 -7.81 3.96
C ALA A 529 21.45 -9.23 4.22
N ALA A 530 22.78 -9.39 4.36
CA ALA A 530 23.40 -10.66 4.67
C ALA A 530 23.34 -11.06 6.14
N ASN A 531 23.28 -10.08 7.04
CA ASN A 531 23.53 -10.29 8.48
C ASN A 531 22.36 -9.88 9.38
N THR A 532 21.31 -9.22 8.85
CA THR A 532 20.20 -8.68 9.66
C THR A 532 18.85 -9.27 9.27
N PRO A 533 17.88 -9.31 10.19
CA PRO A 533 16.52 -9.73 9.91
C PRO A 533 15.82 -8.82 8.88
N LYS A 534 14.85 -9.39 8.14
CA LYS A 534 14.06 -8.70 7.11
C LYS A 534 13.46 -7.34 7.55
N PRO A 535 12.90 -7.17 8.76
CA PRO A 535 12.36 -5.88 9.19
C PRO A 535 13.40 -4.75 9.21
N SER A 536 14.64 -5.05 9.63
CA SER A 536 15.74 -4.06 9.66
C SER A 536 16.15 -3.62 8.25
N LEU A 537 16.17 -4.55 7.30
CA LEU A 537 16.45 -4.23 5.89
C LEU A 537 15.33 -3.39 5.26
N LEU A 538 14.07 -3.73 5.52
CA LEU A 538 12.92 -2.95 5.04
C LEU A 538 12.95 -1.53 5.58
N TRP A 539 13.22 -1.38 6.87
CA TRP A 539 13.36 -0.07 7.47
C TRP A 539 14.47 0.75 6.80
N GLU A 540 15.65 0.19 6.58
CA GLU A 540 16.77 0.89 5.93
C GLU A 540 16.39 1.39 4.52
N ILE A 541 15.69 0.56 3.74
CA ILE A 541 15.23 0.95 2.40
C ILE A 541 14.26 2.14 2.49
N TYR A 542 13.26 2.08 3.37
CA TYR A 542 12.30 3.17 3.54
C TYR A 542 12.94 4.40 4.14
N HIS A 543 13.87 4.25 5.07
CA HIS A 543 14.60 5.36 5.68
C HIS A 543 15.45 6.12 4.66
N ARG A 544 16.22 5.43 3.83
CA ARG A 544 17.00 6.05 2.75
C ARG A 544 16.10 6.75 1.74
N LEU A 545 14.97 6.14 1.39
CA LEU A 545 13.99 6.75 0.49
C LEU A 545 13.39 8.02 1.10
N SER A 546 13.03 7.99 2.38
CA SER A 546 12.51 9.15 3.11
C SER A 546 13.49 10.30 3.14
N ARG A 547 14.72 10.03 3.56
CA ARG A 547 15.79 11.04 3.61
C ARG A 547 16.04 11.64 2.24
N TRP A 548 16.05 10.81 1.19
CA TRP A 548 16.20 11.29 -0.18
C TRP A 548 15.06 12.23 -0.59
N LEU A 549 13.81 11.86 -0.32
CA LEU A 549 12.62 12.65 -0.64
C LEU A 549 12.54 13.97 0.13
N LEU A 550 12.98 13.98 1.39
CA LEU A 550 12.98 15.17 2.24
C LEU A 550 14.18 16.08 2.01
N GLY A 551 15.08 15.74 1.09
CA GLY A 551 16.21 16.58 0.71
C GLY A 551 17.40 16.53 1.67
N TYR A 552 17.52 15.53 2.54
CA TYR A 552 18.69 15.39 3.43
C TYR A 552 20.03 15.48 2.69
N PRO A 553 20.21 14.93 1.47
CA PRO A 553 21.45 15.12 0.73
C PRO A 553 21.79 16.57 0.41
N LEU A 554 20.79 17.47 0.45
CA LEU A 554 20.97 18.90 0.17
C LEU A 554 21.53 19.69 1.35
N ILE A 555 21.42 19.18 2.59
CA ILE A 555 21.92 19.82 3.81
C ILE A 555 23.44 19.98 3.76
N GLY A 556 24.17 19.02 3.12
CA GLY A 556 25.61 19.13 2.87
C GLY A 556 26.01 20.09 1.74
N GLY A 557 25.04 20.81 1.16
CA GLY A 557 25.22 21.76 0.09
C GLY A 557 25.01 21.17 -1.31
N ILE A 558 24.48 22.01 -2.20
CA ILE A 558 24.15 21.64 -3.60
C ILE A 558 25.34 21.06 -4.34
N LYS A 559 26.55 21.58 -4.08
CA LYS A 559 27.79 21.09 -4.72
C LYS A 559 28.09 19.63 -4.37
N THR A 560 27.95 19.27 -3.10
CA THR A 560 28.17 17.89 -2.61
C THR A 560 27.14 16.93 -3.19
N MET A 561 25.89 17.36 -3.28
CA MET A 561 24.82 16.60 -3.87
C MET A 561 25.00 16.38 -5.38
N LEU A 562 25.37 17.41 -6.13
CA LEU A 562 25.67 17.33 -7.56
C LEU A 562 26.79 16.34 -7.85
N LEU A 563 27.80 16.28 -6.98
CA LEU A 563 28.91 15.33 -7.09
C LEU A 563 28.47 13.89 -6.82
N ARG A 564 27.51 13.66 -5.89
CA ARG A 564 27.03 12.33 -5.50
C ARG A 564 25.89 11.80 -6.38
N SER A 565 24.91 12.62 -6.70
CA SER A 565 23.64 12.19 -7.30
C SER A 565 23.36 12.78 -8.68
N GLY A 566 24.21 13.69 -9.15
CA GLY A 566 24.01 14.43 -10.40
C GLY A 566 22.80 15.38 -10.36
N SER A 567 22.48 15.94 -11.52
CA SER A 567 21.34 16.88 -11.66
C SER A 567 19.96 16.21 -11.52
N ALA A 568 19.90 14.89 -11.68
CA ALA A 568 18.63 14.14 -11.67
C ALA A 568 17.87 14.27 -10.35
N HIS A 569 18.58 14.33 -9.21
CA HIS A 569 17.95 14.51 -7.89
C HIS A 569 17.24 15.87 -7.76
N ILE A 570 17.85 16.94 -8.25
CA ILE A 570 17.26 18.29 -8.26
C ILE A 570 15.93 18.31 -9.02
N HIS A 571 15.87 17.63 -10.15
CA HIS A 571 14.67 17.59 -10.98
C HIS A 571 13.53 16.74 -10.37
N ARG A 572 13.85 15.84 -9.43
CA ARG A 572 12.87 14.90 -8.87
C ARG A 572 12.36 15.29 -7.49
N THR A 573 13.03 16.19 -6.80
CA THR A 573 12.65 16.65 -5.46
C THR A 573 12.51 18.18 -5.37
N PRO A 574 11.79 18.83 -6.29
CA PRO A 574 11.63 20.29 -6.27
C PRO A 574 10.93 20.78 -5.01
N GLU A 575 10.01 20.00 -4.44
CA GLU A 575 9.33 20.31 -3.18
C GLU A 575 10.31 20.37 -2.01
N ALA A 576 11.21 19.39 -1.90
CA ALA A 576 12.25 19.37 -0.87
C ALA A 576 13.18 20.59 -0.99
N ILE A 577 13.55 20.97 -2.22
CA ILE A 577 14.36 22.16 -2.47
C ILE A 577 13.59 23.44 -2.09
N ALA A 578 12.32 23.54 -2.48
CA ALA A 578 11.47 24.68 -2.13
C ALA A 578 11.33 24.84 -0.61
N ASN A 579 11.11 23.74 0.12
CA ASN A 579 11.01 23.74 1.58
C ASN A 579 12.32 24.18 2.24
N LEU A 580 13.46 23.66 1.80
CA LEU A 580 14.78 24.09 2.29
C LEU A 580 15.07 25.57 2.01
N LEU A 581 14.67 26.08 0.84
CA LEU A 581 14.80 27.50 0.51
C LEU A 581 13.84 28.39 1.30
N ALA A 582 12.69 27.85 1.73
CA ALA A 582 11.77 28.53 2.64
C ALA A 582 12.25 28.52 4.11
N GLY A 583 13.28 27.76 4.44
CA GLY A 583 13.83 27.64 5.78
C GLY A 583 13.23 26.48 6.60
N ASP A 584 12.43 25.63 5.97
CA ASP A 584 11.88 24.43 6.63
C ASP A 584 12.97 23.35 6.72
N HIS A 585 13.30 22.95 7.94
CA HIS A 585 14.29 21.90 8.15
C HIS A 585 13.67 20.51 7.93
N PRO A 586 14.35 19.56 7.25
CA PRO A 586 13.82 18.21 7.04
C PRO A 586 13.41 17.49 8.32
N GLN A 587 14.07 17.76 9.44
CA GLN A 587 13.73 17.17 10.74
C GLN A 587 12.36 17.63 11.23
N ASP A 588 12.03 18.90 11.10
CA ASP A 588 10.72 19.46 11.49
C ASP A 588 9.59 18.84 10.64
N LEU A 589 9.86 18.59 9.35
CA LEU A 589 8.92 17.92 8.46
C LEU A 589 8.69 16.46 8.87
N ILE A 590 9.73 15.73 9.28
CA ILE A 590 9.61 14.36 9.79
C ILE A 590 8.73 14.34 11.05
N GLU A 591 8.96 15.24 11.99
CA GLU A 591 8.17 15.32 13.23
C GLU A 591 6.69 15.61 12.94
N GLN A 592 6.42 16.54 12.01
CA GLN A 592 5.04 16.81 11.57
C GLN A 592 4.42 15.56 10.90
N MET A 593 5.16 14.87 10.04
CA MET A 593 4.69 13.65 9.38
C MET A 593 4.41 12.52 10.38
N GLN A 594 5.28 12.35 11.39
CA GLN A 594 5.11 11.38 12.47
C GLN A 594 3.86 11.71 13.32
N ALA A 595 3.66 12.99 13.66
CA ALA A 595 2.47 13.43 14.39
C ALA A 595 1.16 13.15 13.62
N ILE A 596 1.16 13.39 12.30
CA ILE A 596 0.01 13.07 11.43
C ILE A 596 -0.20 11.55 11.37
N ALA A 597 0.89 10.78 11.21
CA ALA A 597 0.84 9.33 11.14
C ALA A 597 0.22 8.72 12.42
N LEU A 598 0.61 9.22 13.61
CA LEU A 598 0.00 8.80 14.87
C LEU A 598 -1.50 9.17 14.94
N LYS A 599 -1.89 10.37 14.48
CA LYS A 599 -3.31 10.75 14.46
C LYS A 599 -4.13 9.82 13.55
N ILE A 600 -3.61 9.46 12.36
CA ILE A 600 -4.26 8.49 11.47
C ILE A 600 -4.35 7.12 12.16
N LEU A 601 -3.25 6.63 12.73
CA LEU A 601 -3.20 5.36 13.45
C LEU A 601 -4.20 5.33 14.61
N HIS A 602 -4.21 6.36 15.44
CA HIS A 602 -5.08 6.46 16.63
C HIS A 602 -6.54 6.62 16.29
N SER A 603 -6.87 7.19 15.12
CA SER A 603 -8.27 7.30 14.67
C SER A 603 -8.85 5.97 14.20
N GLN A 604 -8.01 4.98 13.90
CA GLN A 604 -8.37 3.74 13.19
C GLN A 604 -9.15 3.95 11.88
N ARG A 605 -8.96 5.11 11.26
CA ARG A 605 -9.56 5.48 9.98
C ARG A 605 -8.48 5.61 8.93
N HIS A 606 -8.82 5.35 7.69
CA HIS A 606 -7.91 5.60 6.56
C HIS A 606 -7.70 7.08 6.30
N GLN A 607 -8.68 7.92 6.69
CA GLN A 607 -8.70 9.36 6.45
C GLN A 607 -9.04 10.12 7.74
N ILE A 608 -8.36 11.22 7.98
CA ILE A 608 -8.66 12.16 9.07
C ILE A 608 -8.81 13.57 8.53
N ASN A 609 -9.52 14.43 9.28
CA ASN A 609 -9.53 15.85 8.99
C ASN A 609 -8.12 16.42 9.18
N LEU A 610 -7.67 17.22 8.22
CA LEU A 610 -6.39 17.88 8.32
C LEU A 610 -6.37 18.80 9.54
N PRO A 611 -5.35 18.71 10.40
CA PRO A 611 -5.19 19.65 11.51
C PRO A 611 -5.00 21.09 10.99
N GLU A 612 -5.66 22.06 11.60
CA GLU A 612 -5.61 23.47 11.18
C GLU A 612 -4.18 24.08 11.26
N GLU A 613 -3.32 23.49 12.08
CA GLU A 613 -1.94 23.93 12.31
C GLU A 613 -0.94 23.46 11.23
N VAL A 614 -1.34 22.54 10.35
CA VAL A 614 -0.43 21.93 9.37
C VAL A 614 -0.48 22.68 8.05
N ASN A 615 0.67 23.19 7.60
CA ASN A 615 0.80 23.77 6.28
C ASN A 615 0.82 22.65 5.22
N THR A 616 -0.28 22.53 4.49
CA THR A 616 -0.46 21.49 3.46
C THR A 616 0.55 21.55 2.32
N ASN A 617 1.10 22.73 2.06
CA ASN A 617 2.02 22.96 0.94
C ASN A 617 3.39 22.31 1.19
N ASN A 618 3.73 22.04 2.46
CA ASN A 618 5.04 21.53 2.86
C ASN A 618 5.05 20.00 3.01
N LEU A 619 3.86 19.36 3.07
CA LEU A 619 3.78 17.91 3.21
C LEU A 619 4.11 17.20 1.90
N PRO A 620 5.07 16.25 1.90
CA PRO A 620 5.40 15.50 0.70
C PRO A 620 4.21 14.65 0.21
N ALA A 621 3.77 14.90 -1.02
CA ALA A 621 2.68 14.16 -1.68
C ALA A 621 2.96 12.65 -1.79
N PHE A 622 4.21 12.25 -1.62
CA PHE A 622 4.64 10.86 -1.58
C PHE A 622 4.05 10.08 -0.40
N TYR A 623 3.96 10.70 0.77
CA TYR A 623 3.45 10.04 1.98
C TYR A 623 1.96 10.23 2.17
N PHE A 624 1.43 11.39 1.77
CA PHE A 624 0.06 11.76 2.07
C PHE A 624 -0.70 12.22 0.84
N LYS A 625 -1.97 11.84 0.76
CA LYS A 625 -2.96 12.40 -0.16
C LYS A 625 -3.87 13.34 0.59
N ILE A 626 -4.08 14.52 0.05
CA ILE A 626 -4.96 15.55 0.62
C ILE A 626 -6.15 15.74 -0.31
N GLN A 627 -7.35 15.45 0.16
CA GLN A 627 -8.59 15.65 -0.58
C GLN A 627 -9.13 17.04 -0.31
N GLY A 628 -9.57 17.75 -1.36
CA GLY A 628 -10.21 19.07 -1.24
C GLY A 628 -9.29 20.28 -1.46
N SER A 629 -8.02 20.09 -1.77
CA SER A 629 -7.17 21.14 -2.32
C SER A 629 -7.36 21.22 -3.83
N ASP A 630 -7.49 22.43 -4.39
CA ASP A 630 -7.58 22.70 -5.85
C ASP A 630 -6.32 22.27 -6.64
N THR A 631 -5.33 21.75 -5.95
CA THR A 631 -4.11 21.25 -6.57
C THR A 631 -4.25 19.77 -6.82
N SER A 632 -4.24 19.37 -8.08
CA SER A 632 -4.15 18.03 -8.62
C SER A 632 -2.88 17.25 -8.19
N ARG A 633 -2.41 17.45 -6.96
CA ARG A 633 -1.18 16.85 -6.39
C ARG A 633 -1.30 15.38 -5.99
N THR A 634 -2.41 14.73 -6.36
CA THR A 634 -2.72 13.42 -5.83
C THR A 634 -2.70 12.35 -6.89
N ALA A 635 -1.58 11.72 -7.15
CA ALA A 635 -1.59 10.35 -7.67
C ALA A 635 -0.21 9.74 -7.82
N TRP A 636 0.35 9.21 -6.74
CA TRP A 636 1.71 8.70 -6.81
C TRP A 636 1.84 7.18 -6.81
N LEU A 637 0.95 6.48 -6.16
CA LEU A 637 1.02 5.02 -6.05
C LEU A 637 -0.30 4.31 -6.27
N CYS A 638 -1.39 5.04 -6.21
CA CYS A 638 -2.70 4.49 -6.45
C CYS A 638 -3.48 5.46 -7.30
N VAL A 639 -3.95 4.98 -8.39
CA VAL A 639 -4.95 5.59 -9.25
C VAL A 639 -5.92 6.42 -8.45
N ALA A 640 -5.85 7.71 -8.66
CA ALA A 640 -6.93 8.59 -8.31
C ALA A 640 -8.13 8.16 -9.13
N GLY A 641 -9.05 7.48 -8.48
CA GLY A 641 -10.39 7.37 -9.04
C GLY A 641 -11.01 8.74 -9.02
N ILE A 642 -11.45 9.15 -10.16
CA ILE A 642 -12.61 10.03 -10.41
C ILE A 642 -12.61 11.37 -9.67
N SER A 643 -12.50 12.36 -10.50
CA SER A 643 -12.74 13.81 -10.42
C SER A 643 -13.47 14.40 -9.22
N PRO A 644 -13.13 15.65 -8.93
CA PRO A 644 -13.73 16.35 -7.82
C PRO A 644 -15.20 16.62 -8.12
N VAL A 645 -16.06 16.13 -7.25
CA VAL A 645 -17.32 16.82 -6.99
C VAL A 645 -16.95 18.24 -6.59
N VAL A 646 -17.46 19.21 -7.30
CA VAL A 646 -17.31 20.64 -6.99
C VAL A 646 -17.51 20.85 -5.50
N ALA A 647 -16.43 21.06 -4.76
CA ALA A 647 -16.46 21.27 -3.34
C ALA A 647 -17.12 22.65 -3.08
N THR A 648 -18.27 22.65 -2.47
CA THR A 648 -18.83 23.84 -1.85
C THR A 648 -17.90 24.28 -0.70
N ALA A 649 -17.66 25.57 -0.57
CA ALA A 649 -16.64 26.26 0.25
C ALA A 649 -16.62 25.97 1.78
N ALA A 650 -17.05 24.81 2.25
CA ALA A 650 -17.08 24.42 3.66
C ALA A 650 -16.54 23.01 3.94
N GLN A 651 -15.92 22.30 2.97
CA GLN A 651 -15.38 20.98 3.21
C GLN A 651 -13.95 21.07 3.75
N ARG A 652 -13.77 20.57 5.00
CA ARG A 652 -12.45 20.38 5.61
C ARG A 652 -11.64 19.41 4.75
N SER A 653 -10.41 19.77 4.45
CA SER A 653 -9.49 18.88 3.69
C SER A 653 -9.26 17.58 4.47
N LEU A 654 -9.38 16.44 3.79
CA LEU A 654 -9.10 15.13 4.35
C LEU A 654 -7.66 14.72 3.98
N ILE A 655 -6.97 14.06 4.91
CA ILE A 655 -5.61 13.54 4.69
C ILE A 655 -5.59 12.03 4.91
N GLU A 656 -4.92 11.31 4.01
CA GLU A 656 -4.71 9.86 4.08
C GLU A 656 -3.29 9.49 3.66
N PHE A 657 -2.83 8.27 4.03
CA PHE A 657 -1.57 7.76 3.50
C PHE A 657 -1.68 7.47 2.00
N SER A 658 -0.65 7.82 1.25
CA SER A 658 -0.57 7.51 -0.18
C SER A 658 -0.45 6.00 -0.44
N HIS A 659 0.19 5.27 0.48
CA HIS A 659 0.35 3.82 0.44
C HIS A 659 0.46 3.24 1.85
N VAL A 660 -0.22 2.10 2.10
CA VAL A 660 -0.29 1.45 3.41
C VAL A 660 1.10 1.17 4.00
N LYS A 661 2.04 0.64 3.20
CA LYS A 661 3.40 0.32 3.68
C LYS A 661 4.23 1.54 4.09
N LEU A 662 4.03 2.67 3.41
CA LEU A 662 4.67 3.93 3.81
C LEU A 662 4.03 4.48 5.08
N GLY A 663 2.71 4.30 5.23
CA GLY A 663 2.01 4.63 6.47
C GLY A 663 2.51 3.79 7.65
N GLU A 664 2.66 2.47 7.48
CA GLU A 664 3.21 1.57 8.50
C GLU A 664 4.63 1.98 8.91
N TYR A 665 5.48 2.37 7.95
CA TYR A 665 6.83 2.87 8.21
C TYR A 665 6.79 4.15 9.05
N LEU A 666 6.00 5.16 8.66
CA LEU A 666 5.90 6.42 9.42
C LEU A 666 5.31 6.20 10.83
N CYS A 667 4.31 5.33 10.96
CA CYS A 667 3.76 4.96 12.26
C CYS A 667 4.80 4.26 13.14
N ALA A 668 5.63 3.38 12.56
CA ALA A 668 6.69 2.69 13.28
C ALA A 668 7.78 3.66 13.75
N GLU A 669 8.17 4.64 12.91
CA GLU A 669 9.09 5.71 13.31
C GLU A 669 8.54 6.54 14.47
N ALA A 670 7.26 6.92 14.37
CA ALA A 670 6.59 7.68 15.43
C ALA A 670 6.47 6.88 16.74
N VAL A 671 6.13 5.59 16.67
CA VAL A 671 6.08 4.70 17.85
C VAL A 671 7.48 4.54 18.45
N ALA A 672 8.51 4.34 17.63
CA ALA A 672 9.88 4.24 18.10
C ALA A 672 10.35 5.53 18.79
N ALA A 673 10.02 6.69 18.22
CA ALA A 673 10.32 7.99 18.84
C ALA A 673 9.66 8.14 20.21
N GLU A 674 8.38 7.79 20.36
CA GLU A 674 7.70 7.80 21.66
C GLU A 674 8.32 6.81 22.64
N LEU A 675 8.70 5.60 22.20
CA LEU A 675 9.37 4.62 23.06
C LEU A 675 10.74 5.10 23.54
N LYS A 676 11.48 5.88 22.75
CA LYS A 676 12.73 6.53 23.16
C LYS A 676 12.48 7.54 24.28
N LEU A 677 11.48 8.39 24.15
CA LEU A 677 11.11 9.36 25.19
C LEU A 677 10.78 8.68 26.53
N LEU A 678 10.22 7.47 26.47
CA LEU A 678 9.89 6.69 27.68
C LEU A 678 11.14 6.20 28.44
N THR A 679 12.32 6.17 27.82
CA THR A 679 13.59 5.70 28.44
C THR A 679 14.50 6.82 28.86
N GLN A 680 14.12 8.09 28.61
CA GLN A 680 14.96 9.25 28.92
C GLN A 680 15.15 9.42 30.41
N CYS A 681 16.41 9.68 30.78
CA CYS A 681 16.84 10.03 32.14
C CYS A 681 17.42 11.44 32.14
N GLN A 682 17.40 12.11 33.30
CA GLN A 682 18.07 13.38 33.55
C GLN A 682 18.96 13.28 34.79
N ASP A 683 20.07 13.99 34.77
CA ASP A 683 20.99 14.11 35.93
C ASP A 683 20.40 15.04 36.97
N GLU A 684 20.30 14.56 38.19
CA GLU A 684 20.03 15.45 39.33
C GLU A 684 21.31 16.09 39.89
N VAL A 685 21.13 17.17 40.64
CA VAL A 685 22.22 18.01 41.22
C VAL A 685 23.27 17.21 41.99
N TYR A 686 22.98 15.98 42.41
CA TYR A 686 23.89 15.11 43.14
C TYR A 686 24.40 13.91 42.30
N GLY A 687 24.25 13.94 40.97
CA GLY A 687 24.77 12.89 40.11
C GLY A 687 23.93 11.58 40.11
N THR A 688 22.73 11.63 40.65
CA THR A 688 21.75 10.53 40.52
C THR A 688 20.93 10.71 39.25
N LEU A 689 20.82 9.63 38.45
CA LEU A 689 20.00 9.62 37.24
C LEU A 689 18.54 9.33 37.62
N THR A 690 17.64 10.24 37.29
CA THR A 690 16.19 10.04 37.45
C THR A 690 15.49 10.03 36.13
N PHE A 691 14.39 9.28 36.03
CA PHE A 691 13.57 9.26 34.80
C PHE A 691 12.86 10.59 34.62
N VAL A 692 12.88 11.14 33.39
CA VAL A 692 12.14 12.36 33.02
C VAL A 692 10.64 12.22 33.26
N LEU A 693 10.11 11.02 33.06
CA LEU A 693 8.69 10.72 33.26
C LEU A 693 8.47 9.91 34.55
N ASP A 694 7.67 10.45 35.43
CA ASP A 694 7.13 9.73 36.61
C ASP A 694 6.21 8.57 36.19
N PRO A 695 5.90 7.60 37.05
CA PRO A 695 5.11 6.42 36.70
C PRO A 695 3.71 6.71 36.14
N SER A 696 3.01 7.75 36.63
CA SER A 696 1.68 8.12 36.15
C SER A 696 1.74 8.77 34.76
N SER A 697 2.71 9.68 34.54
CA SER A 697 2.96 10.29 33.24
C SER A 697 3.43 9.25 32.20
N PHE A 698 4.27 8.31 32.62
CA PHE A 698 4.66 7.17 31.78
C PHE A 698 3.42 6.35 31.38
N ALA A 699 2.58 5.99 32.35
CA ALA A 699 1.38 5.22 32.08
C ALA A 699 0.41 5.98 31.14
N GLN A 700 0.22 7.30 31.35
CA GLN A 700 -0.64 8.08 30.46
C GLN A 700 -0.12 8.10 29.02
N ARG A 701 1.20 8.24 28.81
CA ARG A 701 1.79 8.18 27.46
C ARG A 701 1.62 6.79 26.84
N ILE A 702 1.83 5.72 27.58
CA ILE A 702 1.59 4.34 27.11
C ILE A 702 0.12 4.15 26.70
N TYR A 703 -0.82 4.62 27.50
CA TYR A 703 -2.24 4.53 27.17
C TYR A 703 -2.59 5.34 25.93
N ASN A 704 -2.06 6.56 25.81
CA ASN A 704 -2.30 7.39 24.62
C ASN A 704 -1.66 6.78 23.35
N LEU A 705 -0.49 6.17 23.47
CA LEU A 705 0.23 5.58 22.35
C LEU A 705 -0.41 4.27 21.87
N LEU A 706 -0.80 3.39 22.81
CA LEU A 706 -1.14 2.00 22.52
C LEU A 706 -2.61 1.62 22.72
N GLY A 707 -3.45 2.54 23.21
CA GLY A 707 -4.84 2.26 23.52
C GLY A 707 -5.83 2.40 22.36
N TYR A 708 -5.37 2.77 21.20
CA TYR A 708 -6.22 3.00 20.02
C TYR A 708 -6.81 1.71 19.44
N GLY A 709 -6.18 0.58 19.65
CA GLY A 709 -6.52 -0.73 19.11
C GLY A 709 -5.33 -1.67 19.08
N ILE A 710 -5.37 -2.69 18.24
CA ILE A 710 -4.31 -3.70 18.14
C ILE A 710 -3.15 -3.16 17.31
N LEU A 711 -1.95 -3.12 17.88
CA LEU A 711 -0.72 -2.77 17.17
C LEU A 711 -0.42 -3.84 16.11
N SER A 712 -0.27 -3.44 14.85
CA SER A 712 0.04 -4.39 13.77
C SER A 712 1.43 -5.00 13.94
N GLN A 713 1.61 -6.20 13.40
CA GLN A 713 2.90 -6.89 13.46
C GLN A 713 3.98 -6.11 12.71
N GLU A 714 3.62 -5.54 11.58
CA GLU A 714 4.53 -4.75 10.75
C GLU A 714 5.05 -3.51 11.48
N ILE A 715 4.17 -2.76 12.16
CA ILE A 715 4.57 -1.57 12.93
C ILE A 715 5.45 -1.97 14.11
N GLU A 716 5.10 -3.05 14.84
CA GLU A 716 5.92 -3.55 15.96
C GLU A 716 7.32 -3.94 15.50
N GLU A 717 7.40 -4.81 14.46
CA GLU A 717 8.69 -5.30 13.95
C GLU A 717 9.58 -4.17 13.42
N LEU A 718 8.99 -3.19 12.71
CA LEU A 718 9.71 -2.03 12.22
C LEU A 718 10.16 -1.12 13.37
N ALA A 719 9.31 -0.84 14.37
CA ALA A 719 9.67 -0.01 15.52
C ALA A 719 10.82 -0.64 16.32
N ILE A 720 10.79 -1.94 16.57
CA ILE A 720 11.90 -2.66 17.23
C ILE A 720 13.15 -2.65 16.36
N ALA A 721 13.03 -2.76 15.05
CA ALA A 721 14.17 -2.68 14.13
C ALA A 721 14.86 -1.29 14.19
N ILE A 722 14.06 -0.21 14.27
CA ILE A 722 14.54 1.16 14.46
C ILE A 722 15.32 1.26 15.77
N LEU A 723 14.71 0.84 16.87
CA LEU A 723 15.36 0.87 18.20
C LEU A 723 16.63 -0.01 18.26
N ARG A 724 16.63 -1.16 17.56
CA ARG A 724 17.81 -2.05 17.48
C ARG A 724 18.97 -1.41 16.74
N ARG A 725 18.70 -0.63 15.68
CA ARG A 725 19.74 0.11 14.99
C ARG A 725 20.43 1.09 15.94
N GLU A 726 19.66 1.77 16.79
CA GLU A 726 20.18 2.63 17.82
C GLU A 726 20.91 1.89 18.94
N GLN A 727 20.70 0.58 19.05
CA GLN A 727 21.52 -0.23 19.98
C GLN A 727 23.01 -0.20 19.60
N LYS A 728 23.37 -0.06 18.32
CA LYS A 728 24.74 0.27 17.91
C LYS A 728 25.18 1.63 18.45
N HIS A 729 24.24 2.54 18.72
CA HIS A 729 24.40 3.84 19.37
C HIS A 729 23.87 3.87 20.81
N LYS A 730 23.64 2.68 21.44
CA LYS A 730 23.32 2.50 22.89
C LYS A 730 21.85 2.68 23.32
N PHE A 731 20.82 2.34 22.47
CA PHE A 731 19.44 2.32 22.97
C PHE A 731 19.28 1.29 24.12
N PRO A 732 18.76 1.70 25.29
CA PRO A 732 18.72 0.86 26.48
C PRO A 732 17.46 -0.02 26.53
N PHE A 733 17.42 -1.14 25.78
CA PHE A 733 16.31 -2.09 25.82
C PHE A 733 16.03 -2.63 27.23
N GLU A 734 17.06 -2.77 28.05
CA GLU A 734 16.93 -3.20 29.44
C GLU A 734 16.08 -2.22 30.26
N VAL A 735 16.32 -0.92 30.07
CA VAL A 735 15.55 0.14 30.73
C VAL A 735 14.09 0.13 30.25
N LEU A 736 13.87 0.05 28.95
CA LEU A 736 12.51 -0.07 28.38
C LEU A 736 11.78 -1.29 28.96
N PHE A 737 12.45 -2.44 28.97
CA PHE A 737 11.90 -3.68 29.53
C PHE A 737 11.48 -3.50 30.99
N GLN A 738 12.34 -2.95 31.83
CA GLN A 738 12.05 -2.77 33.26
C GLN A 738 10.88 -1.82 33.51
N ARG A 739 10.81 -0.70 32.76
CA ARG A 739 9.70 0.24 32.87
C ARG A 739 8.37 -0.36 32.39
N LEU A 740 8.38 -1.10 31.28
CA LEU A 740 7.20 -1.81 30.78
C LEU A 740 6.79 -2.94 31.73
N LEU A 741 7.74 -3.64 32.37
CA LEU A 741 7.43 -4.68 33.34
C LEU A 741 6.79 -4.11 34.61
N SER A 742 7.28 -3.00 35.12
CA SER A 742 6.68 -2.27 36.26
C SER A 742 5.25 -1.81 35.90
N PHE A 743 5.07 -1.24 34.72
CA PHE A 743 3.74 -0.88 34.19
C PHE A 743 2.81 -2.09 34.11
N TRP A 744 3.29 -3.23 33.58
CA TRP A 744 2.55 -4.48 33.42
C TRP A 744 2.04 -5.03 34.76
N ARG A 745 2.88 -5.01 35.79
CA ARG A 745 2.48 -5.45 37.14
C ARG A 745 1.32 -4.63 37.67
N ALA A 746 1.41 -3.30 37.59
CA ALA A 746 0.32 -2.41 38.00
C ALA A 746 -0.95 -2.58 37.12
N TYR A 747 -0.76 -2.82 35.81
CA TYR A 747 -1.86 -3.10 34.88
C TYR A 747 -2.62 -4.38 35.28
N CYS A 748 -1.93 -5.47 35.64
CA CYS A 748 -2.55 -6.72 36.06
C CYS A 748 -3.35 -6.59 37.37
N GLN A 749 -3.02 -5.60 38.21
CA GLN A 749 -3.75 -5.26 39.43
C GLN A 749 -4.95 -4.31 39.19
N GLY A 750 -5.13 -3.79 37.93
CA GLY A 750 -6.19 -2.83 37.61
C GLY A 750 -5.89 -1.38 37.98
N TYR A 751 -4.70 -1.09 38.52
CA TYR A 751 -4.32 0.21 39.07
C TYR A 751 -4.54 1.39 38.11
N TRP A 752 -4.17 1.24 36.83
CA TRP A 752 -4.30 2.32 35.85
C TRP A 752 -5.73 2.68 35.44
N VAL A 753 -6.67 1.75 35.61
CA VAL A 753 -8.11 2.01 35.42
C VAL A 753 -8.63 2.79 36.62
N ASP A 754 -8.25 2.36 37.83
CA ASP A 754 -8.66 2.99 39.10
C ASP A 754 -8.14 4.42 39.22
N GLU A 755 -6.90 4.70 38.75
CA GLU A 755 -6.33 6.07 38.65
C GLU A 755 -6.95 6.92 37.52
N GLY A 756 -7.90 6.37 36.74
CA GLY A 756 -8.60 7.09 35.68
C GLY A 756 -7.75 7.36 34.44
N ILE A 757 -6.56 6.74 34.30
CA ILE A 757 -5.65 6.93 33.15
C ILE A 757 -6.30 6.41 31.86
N ALA A 758 -6.95 5.27 31.92
CA ALA A 758 -7.68 4.70 30.79
C ALA A 758 -8.82 5.64 30.29
N HIS A 759 -9.49 6.34 31.20
CA HIS A 759 -10.56 7.30 30.87
C HIS A 759 -10.01 8.58 30.21
N LYS A 760 -8.83 9.06 30.65
CA LYS A 760 -8.17 10.21 30.01
C LYS A 760 -7.74 9.85 28.58
N ALA A 761 -7.18 8.64 28.36
CA ALA A 761 -6.84 8.16 27.03
C ALA A 761 -8.10 7.99 26.14
N LEU A 762 -9.22 7.50 26.69
CA LEU A 762 -10.48 7.43 25.97
C LEU A 762 -10.90 8.79 25.41
N THR A 763 -10.78 9.85 26.22
CA THR A 763 -11.09 11.22 25.77
C THR A 763 -10.21 11.64 24.58
N HIS A 764 -8.91 11.29 24.63
CA HIS A 764 -7.99 11.52 23.51
C HIS A 764 -8.45 10.80 22.22
N PHE A 765 -8.82 9.52 22.30
CA PHE A 765 -9.26 8.76 21.13
C PHE A 765 -10.61 9.21 20.58
N HIS A 766 -11.54 9.60 21.45
CA HIS A 766 -12.83 10.17 21.01
C HIS A 766 -12.65 11.51 20.30
N ALA A 767 -11.68 12.35 20.72
CA ALA A 767 -11.34 13.58 19.99
C ALA A 767 -10.84 13.28 18.57
N LEU A 768 -10.18 12.14 18.37
CA LEU A 768 -9.76 11.62 17.05
C LEU A 768 -10.86 10.80 16.35
N GLN A 769 -12.07 10.80 16.88
CA GLN A 769 -13.24 10.07 16.34
C GLN A 769 -13.05 8.54 16.29
N ASN A 770 -12.20 7.98 17.12
CA ASN A 770 -12.07 6.54 17.31
C ASN A 770 -13.18 6.06 18.25
N PRO A 771 -14.07 5.13 17.83
CA PRO A 771 -15.27 4.75 18.59
C PRO A 771 -15.02 3.71 19.70
N VAL A 772 -13.81 3.65 20.25
CA VAL A 772 -13.44 2.71 21.32
C VAL A 772 -14.11 3.09 22.65
N ASN A 773 -14.32 2.11 23.52
CA ASN A 773 -14.72 2.32 24.91
C ASN A 773 -13.53 2.09 25.86
N VAL A 774 -13.70 2.39 27.16
CA VAL A 774 -12.63 2.32 28.16
C VAL A 774 -12.05 0.88 28.32
N GLU A 775 -12.91 -0.12 28.23
CA GLU A 775 -12.49 -1.51 28.34
C GLU A 775 -11.67 -1.97 27.12
N GLN A 776 -12.07 -1.52 25.93
CA GLN A 776 -11.30 -1.77 24.70
C GLN A 776 -9.95 -1.03 24.71
N VAL A 777 -9.91 0.21 25.19
CA VAL A 777 -8.65 0.96 25.40
C VAL A 777 -7.74 0.16 26.35
N ASN A 778 -8.27 -0.26 27.48
CA ASN A 778 -7.50 -1.05 28.46
C ASN A 778 -7.04 -2.40 27.90
N ALA A 779 -7.90 -3.11 27.17
CA ALA A 779 -7.55 -4.37 26.50
C ALA A 779 -6.44 -4.19 25.45
N ALA A 780 -6.52 -3.12 24.65
CA ALA A 780 -5.52 -2.80 23.63
C ALA A 780 -4.15 -2.50 24.25
N VAL A 781 -4.13 -1.66 25.30
CA VAL A 781 -2.89 -1.36 26.02
C VAL A 781 -2.26 -2.61 26.61
N GLY A 782 -3.05 -3.46 27.27
CA GLY A 782 -2.55 -4.70 27.83
C GLY A 782 -1.91 -5.62 26.80
N LEU A 783 -2.57 -5.81 25.66
CA LEU A 783 -2.05 -6.64 24.56
C LEU A 783 -0.77 -6.04 23.97
N ASN A 784 -0.77 -4.76 23.65
CA ASN A 784 0.33 -4.09 22.98
C ASN A 784 1.58 -3.99 23.90
N VAL A 785 1.40 -3.71 25.20
CA VAL A 785 2.49 -3.75 26.18
C VAL A 785 3.07 -5.14 26.32
N PHE A 786 2.20 -6.16 26.35
CA PHE A 786 2.65 -7.56 26.41
C PHE A 786 3.50 -7.92 25.17
N LEU A 787 3.09 -7.47 23.97
CA LEU A 787 3.86 -7.65 22.74
C LEU A 787 5.24 -6.99 22.84
N LEU A 788 5.31 -5.73 23.30
CA LEU A 788 6.57 -5.01 23.48
C LEU A 788 7.47 -5.68 24.53
N LEU A 789 6.91 -6.20 25.63
CA LEU A 789 7.68 -6.98 26.61
C LEU A 789 8.27 -8.25 25.98
N CYS A 790 7.50 -8.98 25.19
CA CYS A 790 8.00 -10.13 24.44
C CYS A 790 9.09 -9.73 23.43
N ALA A 791 8.94 -8.57 22.77
CA ALA A 791 9.96 -8.04 21.85
C ALA A 791 11.24 -7.69 22.61
N CYS A 792 11.15 -6.96 23.73
CA CYS A 792 12.30 -6.62 24.58
C CYS A 792 12.98 -7.88 25.15
N TYR A 793 12.20 -8.90 25.53
CA TYR A 793 12.76 -10.18 25.96
C TYR A 793 13.63 -10.82 24.85
N ARG A 794 13.14 -10.80 23.60
CA ARG A 794 13.91 -11.32 22.46
C ARG A 794 15.25 -10.59 22.25
N GLU A 795 15.28 -9.28 22.53
CA GLU A 795 16.50 -8.45 22.38
C GLU A 795 17.48 -8.61 23.56
N THR A 796 16.98 -8.55 24.81
CA THR A 796 17.81 -8.51 26.02
C THR A 796 18.12 -9.88 26.59
N LYS A 797 17.27 -10.89 26.32
CA LYS A 797 17.29 -12.19 26.99
C LYS A 797 17.08 -12.13 28.50
N ILE A 798 16.60 -10.99 29.03
CA ILE A 798 16.20 -10.89 30.44
C ILE A 798 14.94 -11.74 30.63
N PRO A 799 14.92 -12.73 31.55
CA PRO A 799 13.78 -13.61 31.73
C PRO A 799 12.49 -12.85 31.99
N PHE A 800 11.45 -13.17 31.20
CA PHE A 800 10.14 -12.57 31.34
C PHE A 800 9.17 -13.56 31.98
N TRP A 801 8.54 -13.13 33.07
CA TRP A 801 7.55 -13.87 33.85
C TRP A 801 6.21 -13.13 33.79
N PRO A 802 5.36 -13.41 32.77
CA PRO A 802 4.08 -12.71 32.59
C PRO A 802 3.16 -12.76 33.80
N CYS A 803 3.16 -13.88 34.52
CA CYS A 803 2.36 -14.09 35.74
C CYS A 803 3.12 -13.80 37.04
N GLY A 804 4.35 -13.28 36.96
CA GLY A 804 5.21 -13.09 38.11
C GLY A 804 5.93 -14.39 38.53
N ASN A 805 6.87 -14.30 39.47
CA ASN A 805 7.64 -15.44 39.97
C ASN A 805 6.81 -16.22 41.02
N PRO A 806 6.51 -17.50 40.82
CA PRO A 806 5.75 -18.30 41.81
C PRO A 806 6.43 -18.38 43.19
N ALA A 807 7.74 -18.18 43.23
CA ALA A 807 8.47 -18.16 44.51
C ALA A 807 8.27 -16.85 45.28
N ASN A 808 7.82 -15.78 44.63
CA ASN A 808 7.50 -14.46 45.23
C ASN A 808 5.98 -14.22 45.19
N LEU A 809 5.29 -14.67 46.25
CA LEU A 809 3.82 -14.58 46.35
C LEU A 809 3.29 -13.13 46.27
N ALA A 810 4.11 -12.11 46.52
CA ALA A 810 3.71 -10.71 46.42
C ALA A 810 3.61 -10.25 44.96
N GLU A 811 4.33 -10.89 44.06
CA GLU A 811 4.34 -10.55 42.63
C GLU A 811 3.58 -11.56 41.77
N PHE A 812 3.29 -12.73 42.29
CA PHE A 812 2.68 -13.82 41.53
C PHE A 812 1.17 -13.64 41.37
N ASN A 813 0.74 -13.46 40.13
CA ASN A 813 -0.66 -13.47 39.75
C ASN A 813 -0.88 -14.53 38.67
N PRO A 814 -1.36 -15.72 39.02
CA PRO A 814 -1.51 -16.82 38.06
C PRO A 814 -2.49 -16.54 36.96
N GLU A 815 -3.49 -15.68 37.20
CA GLU A 815 -4.54 -15.33 36.23
C GLU A 815 -4.19 -14.14 35.32
N ALA A 816 -3.03 -13.49 35.50
CA ALA A 816 -2.65 -12.29 34.76
C ALA A 816 -2.76 -12.48 33.24
N LEU A 817 -2.24 -13.57 32.71
CA LEU A 817 -2.26 -13.87 31.29
C LEU A 817 -3.64 -14.28 30.79
N SER A 818 -4.38 -15.12 31.53
CA SER A 818 -5.75 -15.52 31.17
C SER A 818 -6.71 -14.35 31.22
N ALA A 819 -6.56 -13.46 32.19
CA ALA A 819 -7.31 -12.21 32.27
C ALA A 819 -7.03 -11.29 31.06
N LEU A 820 -5.76 -11.16 30.61
CA LEU A 820 -5.42 -10.46 29.38
C LEU A 820 -6.10 -11.10 28.18
N ILE A 821 -5.98 -12.42 28.01
CA ILE A 821 -6.58 -13.15 26.90
C ILE A 821 -8.11 -12.89 26.86
N ALA A 822 -8.78 -12.99 28.01
CA ALA A 822 -10.20 -12.73 28.13
C ALA A 822 -10.55 -11.27 27.75
N ARG A 823 -9.80 -10.28 28.26
CA ARG A 823 -10.02 -8.86 27.93
C ARG A 823 -9.83 -8.58 26.44
N THR A 824 -8.86 -9.21 25.79
CA THR A 824 -8.60 -9.01 24.35
C THR A 824 -9.75 -9.49 23.46
N THR A 825 -10.65 -10.35 23.95
CA THR A 825 -11.87 -10.73 23.23
C THR A 825 -12.83 -9.55 22.98
N LEU A 826 -12.72 -8.48 23.76
CA LEU A 826 -13.45 -7.23 23.54
C LEU A 826 -12.98 -6.47 22.28
N LEU A 827 -11.73 -6.71 21.86
CA LEU A 827 -11.19 -6.18 20.61
C LEU A 827 -11.60 -7.09 19.44
N HIS A 828 -11.33 -8.38 19.58
CA HIS A 828 -11.67 -9.44 18.64
C HIS A 828 -11.62 -10.80 19.31
N LYS A 829 -12.55 -11.75 18.97
CA LYS A 829 -12.64 -13.09 19.59
C LYS A 829 -11.31 -13.86 19.62
N SER A 830 -10.47 -13.68 18.62
CA SER A 830 -9.17 -14.31 18.50
C SER A 830 -8.00 -13.31 18.55
N ALA A 831 -8.18 -12.10 19.08
CA ALA A 831 -7.17 -11.03 19.02
C ALA A 831 -5.82 -11.48 19.59
N PHE A 832 -5.81 -12.13 20.74
CA PHE A 832 -4.59 -12.65 21.34
C PHE A 832 -3.92 -13.69 20.44
N ALA A 833 -4.63 -14.76 20.09
CA ALA A 833 -4.09 -15.87 19.30
C ALA A 833 -3.62 -15.46 17.90
N THR A 834 -4.29 -14.48 17.27
CA THR A 834 -3.88 -13.98 15.94
C THR A 834 -2.66 -13.07 15.98
N ARG A 835 -2.41 -12.44 17.14
CA ARG A 835 -1.35 -11.46 17.26
C ARG A 835 -0.10 -12.01 17.95
N ILE A 836 -0.27 -12.94 18.89
CA ILE A 836 0.82 -13.61 19.58
C ILE A 836 1.23 -14.86 18.78
N ASN A 837 2.26 -14.73 17.97
CA ASN A 837 2.79 -15.84 17.18
C ASN A 837 3.78 -16.69 17.96
N SER A 838 4.42 -16.15 19.01
CA SER A 838 5.44 -16.84 19.78
C SER A 838 5.50 -16.38 21.23
N LEU A 839 5.40 -17.36 22.12
CA LEU A 839 5.67 -17.26 23.55
C LEU A 839 6.93 -18.06 23.92
N ALA A 840 7.76 -18.40 22.93
CA ALA A 840 8.92 -19.26 23.11
C ALA A 840 9.89 -18.72 24.16
N GLY A 841 10.35 -19.61 25.03
CA GLY A 841 11.30 -19.34 26.11
C GLY A 841 10.75 -18.55 27.30
N LEU A 842 9.46 -18.15 27.30
CA LEU A 842 8.89 -17.44 28.45
C LEU A 842 8.70 -18.39 29.66
N ASN A 843 8.65 -17.79 30.84
CA ASN A 843 8.34 -18.51 32.05
C ASN A 843 6.86 -18.32 32.48
N LEU A 844 6.05 -19.33 32.24
CA LEU A 844 4.64 -19.40 32.55
C LEU A 844 4.34 -20.45 33.65
N SER A 845 5.33 -20.73 34.50
CA SER A 845 5.15 -21.75 35.58
C SER A 845 4.04 -21.34 36.54
N GLY A 846 3.16 -22.25 36.82
CA GLY A 846 1.99 -22.06 37.71
C GLY A 846 0.93 -21.12 37.14
N ALA A 847 0.99 -20.72 35.86
CA ALA A 847 -0.02 -19.89 35.27
C ALA A 847 -1.37 -20.60 35.12
N SER A 848 -2.46 -19.88 35.36
CA SER A 848 -3.83 -20.35 35.11
C SER A 848 -4.22 -20.02 33.67
N LEU A 849 -4.23 -21.00 32.79
CA LEU A 849 -4.52 -20.92 31.35
C LEU A 849 -5.72 -21.80 30.98
N LEU A 850 -6.77 -21.77 31.83
CA LEU A 850 -7.98 -22.57 31.65
C LEU A 850 -8.70 -22.18 30.35
N GLN A 851 -9.01 -23.20 29.53
CA GLN A 851 -9.80 -23.03 28.28
C GLN A 851 -9.26 -21.98 27.30
N VAL A 852 -7.98 -21.58 27.38
CA VAL A 852 -7.39 -20.59 26.48
C VAL A 852 -7.24 -21.11 25.05
N MET A 853 -7.28 -20.21 24.08
CA MET A 853 -7.08 -20.49 22.67
C MET A 853 -5.64 -20.15 22.26
N LEU A 854 -4.78 -21.16 22.10
CA LEU A 854 -3.37 -21.03 21.71
C LEU A 854 -3.05 -21.90 20.47
N THR A 855 -4.00 -22.03 19.56
CA THR A 855 -3.87 -22.84 18.34
C THR A 855 -2.72 -22.34 17.48
N GLY A 856 -1.76 -23.22 17.14
CA GLY A 856 -0.62 -22.91 16.26
C GLY A 856 0.45 -22.01 16.87
N VAL A 857 0.36 -21.62 18.14
CA VAL A 857 1.33 -20.74 18.81
C VAL A 857 2.66 -21.46 19.04
N ASN A 858 3.77 -20.75 18.84
CA ASN A 858 5.09 -21.25 19.19
C ASN A 858 5.35 -21.11 20.70
N LEU A 859 5.40 -22.23 21.39
CA LEU A 859 5.69 -22.40 22.82
C LEU A 859 7.01 -23.17 23.03
N GLU A 860 7.90 -23.15 22.05
CA GLU A 860 9.19 -23.84 22.13
C GLU A 860 10.00 -23.36 23.35
N GLN A 861 10.56 -24.32 24.14
CA GLN A 861 11.36 -24.04 25.34
C GLN A 861 10.63 -23.20 26.41
N THR A 862 9.30 -23.09 26.35
CA THR A 862 8.51 -22.37 27.35
C THR A 862 8.45 -23.19 28.65
N ASN A 863 8.57 -22.55 29.79
CA ASN A 863 8.34 -23.19 31.07
C ASN A 863 6.86 -23.07 31.48
N LEU A 864 6.14 -24.17 31.39
CA LEU A 864 4.73 -24.35 31.78
C LEU A 864 4.57 -25.28 32.97
N SER A 865 5.63 -25.47 33.79
CA SER A 865 5.58 -26.38 34.93
C SER A 865 4.48 -25.96 35.91
N ASN A 866 3.68 -26.92 36.32
CA ASN A 866 2.53 -26.76 37.23
C ASN A 866 1.46 -25.77 36.71
N ALA A 867 1.42 -25.45 35.40
CA ALA A 867 0.40 -24.61 34.83
C ALA A 867 -0.95 -25.33 34.72
N GLU A 868 -2.06 -24.57 34.89
CA GLU A 868 -3.42 -25.06 34.72
C GLU A 868 -3.89 -24.83 33.29
N LEU A 869 -3.86 -25.86 32.47
CA LEU A 869 -4.21 -25.85 31.04
C LEU A 869 -5.48 -26.68 30.74
N MET A 870 -6.34 -26.89 31.76
CA MET A 870 -7.56 -27.69 31.59
C MET A 870 -8.45 -27.08 30.48
N GLY A 871 -8.82 -27.92 29.48
CA GLY A 871 -9.66 -27.54 28.35
C GLY A 871 -9.01 -26.55 27.37
N ALA A 872 -7.71 -26.28 27.50
CA ALA A 872 -7.01 -25.37 26.57
C ALA A 872 -6.93 -25.92 25.14
N ASN A 873 -7.03 -25.07 24.14
CA ASN A 873 -6.84 -25.46 22.75
C ASN A 873 -5.42 -25.12 22.27
N LEU A 874 -4.58 -26.14 22.20
CA LEU A 874 -3.18 -26.15 21.78
C LEU A 874 -2.98 -26.85 20.43
N ALA A 875 -4.05 -27.01 19.63
CA ALA A 875 -3.96 -27.75 18.37
C ALA A 875 -2.92 -27.09 17.42
N GLY A 876 -2.01 -27.95 16.91
CA GLY A 876 -0.93 -27.49 16.03
C GLY A 876 0.14 -26.61 16.70
N ALA A 877 0.12 -26.41 18.02
CA ALA A 877 1.13 -25.61 18.74
C ALA A 877 2.51 -26.30 18.71
N ASN A 878 3.58 -25.48 18.66
CA ASN A 878 4.95 -25.98 18.79
C ASN A 878 5.38 -25.90 20.26
N LEU A 879 5.38 -27.06 20.93
CA LEU A 879 5.80 -27.27 22.33
C LEU A 879 7.15 -27.99 22.43
N GLN A 880 7.97 -27.95 21.38
CA GLN A 880 9.27 -28.60 21.35
C GLN A 880 10.13 -28.12 22.53
N GLN A 881 10.73 -29.06 23.29
CA GLN A 881 11.56 -28.77 24.46
C GLN A 881 10.86 -27.94 25.56
N ALA A 882 9.52 -27.82 25.54
CA ALA A 882 8.79 -27.14 26.60
C ALA A 882 8.79 -27.94 27.88
N ASN A 883 8.78 -27.24 29.02
CA ASN A 883 8.65 -27.88 30.34
C ASN A 883 7.19 -27.83 30.84
N LEU A 884 6.50 -28.95 30.77
CA LEU A 884 5.12 -29.13 31.20
C LEU A 884 5.03 -30.01 32.47
N ALA A 885 6.12 -30.14 33.23
CA ALA A 885 6.17 -30.99 34.41
C ALA A 885 5.09 -30.60 35.42
N GLY A 886 4.26 -31.54 35.79
CA GLY A 886 3.14 -31.35 36.75
C GLY A 886 1.98 -30.52 36.22
N ALA A 887 1.99 -30.09 34.95
CA ALA A 887 0.90 -29.29 34.35
C ALA A 887 -0.42 -30.07 34.28
N ASN A 888 -1.54 -29.37 34.43
CA ASN A 888 -2.88 -29.93 34.28
C ASN A 888 -3.42 -29.66 32.87
N LEU A 889 -3.34 -30.65 32.00
CA LEU A 889 -3.81 -30.65 30.62
C LEU A 889 -5.11 -31.46 30.43
N GLN A 890 -5.89 -31.65 31.49
CA GLN A 890 -7.14 -32.40 31.42
C GLN A 890 -8.06 -31.76 30.34
N GLN A 891 -8.61 -32.64 29.46
CA GLN A 891 -9.49 -32.20 28.33
C GLN A 891 -8.86 -31.19 27.37
N ALA A 892 -7.55 -30.98 27.38
CA ALA A 892 -6.89 -30.11 26.46
C ALA A 892 -6.87 -30.69 25.02
N ASN A 893 -6.97 -29.83 24.02
CA ASN A 893 -6.82 -30.22 22.62
C ASN A 893 -5.37 -29.99 22.16
N LEU A 894 -4.59 -31.03 21.98
CA LEU A 894 -3.21 -31.04 21.51
C LEU A 894 -3.09 -31.66 20.10
N ALA A 895 -4.20 -31.80 19.35
CA ALA A 895 -4.19 -32.44 18.05
C ALA A 895 -3.18 -31.75 17.09
N GLY A 896 -2.27 -32.57 16.52
CA GLY A 896 -1.22 -32.07 15.62
C GLY A 896 -0.13 -31.23 16.28
N ALA A 897 -0.08 -31.11 17.60
CA ALA A 897 0.94 -30.35 18.31
C ALA A 897 2.31 -31.06 18.26
N ASN A 898 3.41 -30.26 18.29
CA ASN A 898 4.76 -30.79 18.38
C ASN A 898 5.25 -30.78 19.82
N LEU A 899 5.30 -31.93 20.46
CA LEU A 899 5.83 -32.16 21.83
C LEU A 899 7.21 -32.81 21.81
N GLN A 900 7.95 -32.76 20.72
CA GLN A 900 9.27 -33.35 20.61
C GLN A 900 10.19 -32.85 21.73
N GLN A 901 10.80 -33.78 22.49
CA GLN A 901 11.69 -33.47 23.61
C GLN A 901 11.04 -32.64 24.73
N ALA A 902 9.71 -32.53 24.79
CA ALA A 902 9.01 -31.86 25.89
C ALA A 902 9.08 -32.68 27.18
N ASN A 903 9.12 -32.01 28.33
CA ASN A 903 9.06 -32.63 29.65
C ASN A 903 7.62 -32.59 30.20
N LEU A 904 6.94 -33.72 30.21
CA LEU A 904 5.58 -33.89 30.72
C LEU A 904 5.55 -34.72 32.03
N THR A 905 6.67 -34.76 32.75
CA THR A 905 6.77 -35.56 33.96
C THR A 905 5.65 -35.25 34.96
N GLY A 906 4.81 -36.22 35.23
CA GLY A 906 3.68 -36.09 36.15
C GLY A 906 2.57 -35.16 35.72
N ALA A 907 2.49 -34.80 34.45
CA ALA A 907 1.40 -34.00 33.89
C ALA A 907 0.08 -34.80 33.86
N ASN A 908 -1.04 -34.10 33.99
CA ASN A 908 -2.39 -34.68 33.92
C ASN A 908 -2.97 -34.44 32.51
N LEU A 909 -2.98 -35.47 31.68
CA LEU A 909 -3.53 -35.46 30.30
C LEU A 909 -4.83 -36.24 30.17
N GLN A 910 -5.60 -36.37 31.27
CA GLN A 910 -6.87 -37.10 31.27
C GLN A 910 -7.81 -36.48 30.21
N GLN A 911 -8.38 -37.34 29.35
CA GLN A 911 -9.33 -36.95 28.31
C GLN A 911 -8.76 -35.91 27.31
N ALA A 912 -7.44 -35.73 27.24
CA ALA A 912 -6.80 -34.86 26.29
C ALA A 912 -6.85 -35.47 24.87
N ASN A 913 -6.97 -34.63 23.84
CA ASN A 913 -6.88 -35.04 22.44
C ASN A 913 -5.43 -34.88 21.94
N LEU A 914 -4.76 -36.03 21.72
CA LEU A 914 -3.38 -36.12 21.23
C LEU A 914 -3.28 -36.68 19.79
N MET A 915 -4.35 -36.62 19.00
CA MET A 915 -4.35 -37.18 17.65
C MET A 915 -3.35 -36.43 16.75
N GLY A 916 -2.41 -37.20 16.15
CA GLY A 916 -1.36 -36.64 15.28
C GLY A 916 -0.29 -35.81 15.98
N THR A 917 -0.19 -35.89 17.32
CA THR A 917 0.81 -35.20 18.12
C THR A 917 2.19 -35.85 17.95
N ASN A 918 3.25 -35.06 17.80
CA ASN A 918 4.62 -35.57 17.77
C ASN A 918 5.16 -35.74 19.19
N LEU A 919 5.20 -36.97 19.69
CA LEU A 919 5.70 -37.33 21.01
C LEU A 919 7.15 -37.86 21.03
N ASN A 920 7.90 -37.69 19.93
CA ASN A 920 9.26 -38.21 19.82
C ASN A 920 10.18 -37.65 20.91
N SER A 921 10.79 -38.57 21.70
CA SER A 921 11.70 -38.18 22.80
C SER A 921 11.02 -37.34 23.90
N ALA A 922 9.71 -37.23 23.94
CA ALA A 922 9.00 -36.58 25.06
C ALA A 922 9.14 -37.42 26.36
N ASN A 923 9.38 -36.77 27.49
CA ASN A 923 9.42 -37.42 28.78
C ASN A 923 8.01 -37.42 29.39
N LEU A 924 7.34 -38.58 29.37
CA LEU A 924 6.00 -38.80 29.92
C LEU A 924 6.04 -39.57 31.28
N THR A 925 7.17 -39.61 31.95
CA THR A 925 7.31 -40.33 33.23
C THR A 925 6.25 -39.87 34.21
N ASN A 926 5.40 -40.82 34.64
CA ASN A 926 4.28 -40.58 35.53
C ASN A 926 3.19 -39.62 35.05
N ALA A 927 3.17 -39.29 33.76
CA ALA A 927 2.06 -38.51 33.16
C ALA A 927 0.79 -39.39 33.09
N CYS A 928 -0.38 -38.81 33.38
CA CYS A 928 -1.66 -39.50 33.32
C CYS A 928 -2.36 -39.31 31.99
N LEU A 929 -2.52 -40.38 31.21
CA LEU A 929 -3.21 -40.40 29.92
C LEU A 929 -4.53 -41.20 29.96
N PHE A 930 -5.20 -41.24 31.10
CA PHE A 930 -6.48 -41.93 31.26
C PHE A 930 -7.54 -41.29 30.34
N ASP A 931 -8.21 -42.11 29.52
CA ASP A 931 -9.18 -41.66 28.49
C ASP A 931 -8.64 -40.63 27.48
N ALA A 932 -7.33 -40.46 27.32
CA ALA A 932 -6.76 -39.61 26.30
C ALA A 932 -6.96 -40.23 24.90
N ILE A 933 -7.21 -39.39 23.90
CA ILE A 933 -7.43 -39.77 22.51
C ILE A 933 -6.07 -39.81 21.77
N LEU A 934 -5.59 -41.04 21.44
CA LEU A 934 -4.33 -41.26 20.70
C LEU A 934 -4.51 -42.38 19.69
N THR A 935 -3.59 -42.51 18.73
CA THR A 935 -3.46 -43.72 17.92
C THR A 935 -2.85 -44.85 18.74
N GLU A 936 -3.06 -46.12 18.37
CA GLU A 936 -2.45 -47.27 19.07
C GLU A 936 -0.90 -47.26 19.03
N ALA A 937 -0.32 -46.68 17.96
CA ALA A 937 1.13 -46.47 17.83
C ALA A 937 1.65 -45.44 18.85
N ASP A 938 0.96 -44.30 18.96
CA ASP A 938 1.31 -43.24 19.92
C ASP A 938 1.09 -43.68 21.37
N LYS A 939 0.08 -44.50 21.60
CA LYS A 939 -0.20 -45.10 22.93
C LYS A 939 0.94 -46.00 23.40
N LYS A 940 1.48 -46.82 22.48
CA LYS A 940 2.65 -47.63 22.78
C LYS A 940 3.88 -46.76 23.04
N LEU A 941 4.12 -45.76 22.18
CA LEU A 941 5.24 -44.81 22.36
C LEU A 941 5.13 -44.08 23.71
N ALA A 942 3.92 -43.60 24.06
CA ALA A 942 3.69 -42.94 25.33
C ALA A 942 3.92 -43.87 26.53
N ALA A 943 3.52 -45.16 26.45
CA ALA A 943 3.78 -46.15 27.48
C ALA A 943 5.29 -46.44 27.65
N ASP A 944 6.01 -46.57 26.52
CA ASP A 944 7.48 -46.72 26.51
C ASP A 944 8.19 -45.51 27.14
N ASN A 945 7.61 -44.30 27.00
CA ASN A 945 8.09 -43.06 27.62
C ASN A 945 7.60 -42.81 29.05
N GLY A 946 6.99 -43.83 29.71
CA GLY A 946 6.63 -43.82 31.12
C GLY A 946 5.25 -43.28 31.47
N ALA A 947 4.32 -43.16 30.49
CA ALA A 947 2.95 -42.72 30.75
C ALA A 947 2.10 -43.74 31.50
N LEU A 948 1.12 -43.24 32.26
CA LEU A 948 0.15 -44.04 33.04
C LEU A 948 -1.23 -43.93 32.39
N PHE A 949 -1.82 -45.07 32.05
CA PHE A 949 -3.17 -45.19 31.48
C PHE A 949 -4.25 -45.59 32.49
N SER A 950 -3.90 -45.79 33.77
CA SER A 950 -4.82 -46.14 34.85
C SER A 950 -5.02 -44.94 35.79
N LYS A 951 -6.29 -44.61 36.05
CA LYS A 951 -6.69 -43.57 36.99
C LYS A 951 -6.21 -43.85 38.42
N GLU A 952 -6.23 -45.13 38.83
CA GLU A 952 -5.81 -45.54 40.17
C GLU A 952 -4.31 -45.36 40.39
N SER A 953 -3.49 -45.65 39.39
CA SER A 953 -2.05 -45.47 39.45
C SER A 953 -1.69 -43.98 39.61
N PHE A 954 -2.40 -43.09 38.91
CA PHE A 954 -2.19 -41.66 39.03
C PHE A 954 -2.67 -41.10 40.37
N GLN A 955 -3.81 -41.55 40.88
CA GLN A 955 -4.30 -41.12 42.20
C GLN A 955 -3.37 -41.55 43.35
N ARG A 956 -2.80 -42.75 43.28
CA ARG A 956 -1.76 -43.19 44.23
C ARG A 956 -0.54 -42.26 44.21
N LEU A 957 -0.07 -41.88 43.06
CA LEU A 957 1.07 -40.94 42.92
C LEU A 957 0.72 -39.55 43.45
N LYS A 958 -0.47 -39.05 43.17
CA LYS A 958 -0.94 -37.74 43.66
C LYS A 958 -1.03 -37.75 45.20
N HIS A 959 -1.49 -38.86 45.81
CA HIS A 959 -1.58 -39.01 47.26
C HIS A 959 -0.18 -39.12 47.90
N LEU A 960 0.75 -39.80 47.26
CA LEU A 960 2.15 -39.89 47.73
C LEU A 960 2.85 -38.50 47.64
N ARG A 961 2.56 -37.70 46.64
CA ARG A 961 3.09 -36.31 46.52
C ARG A 961 2.50 -35.36 47.56
N SER A 962 1.22 -35.49 47.93
CA SER A 962 0.59 -34.66 48.95
C SER A 962 1.09 -34.95 50.37
N GLN A 963 1.71 -36.11 50.58
CA GLN A 963 2.32 -36.52 51.89
C GLN A 963 3.80 -36.07 52.03
N GLN A 964 4.42 -35.57 50.97
CA GLN A 964 5.78 -35.00 51.05
C GLN A 964 5.71 -33.46 50.90
N PRO A 965 5.74 -32.71 52.00
CA PRO A 965 5.81 -31.26 51.92
C PRO A 965 7.20 -30.86 51.42
N PHE A 966 7.19 -30.25 50.23
CA PHE A 966 8.28 -29.44 49.71
C PHE A 966 9.70 -30.03 49.62
N LEU A 967 9.90 -31.05 48.80
CA LEU A 967 11.20 -31.36 48.22
C LEU A 967 11.05 -31.39 46.69
N ASN A 968 10.69 -30.25 46.10
CA ASN A 968 10.68 -30.06 44.68
C ASN A 968 11.91 -29.27 44.22
N THR A 969 13.09 -29.82 44.43
CA THR A 969 14.23 -29.56 43.56
C THR A 969 14.36 -30.76 42.65
N VAL A 970 13.47 -30.84 41.63
CA VAL A 970 13.77 -31.61 40.44
C VAL A 970 14.97 -30.90 39.80
N GLN A 971 16.14 -31.53 39.93
CA GLN A 971 17.29 -31.15 39.12
C GLN A 971 16.88 -31.34 37.65
N ILE A 972 16.56 -30.23 36.98
CA ILE A 972 16.41 -30.16 35.53
C ILE A 972 17.82 -30.47 34.97
N PRO A 973 17.97 -31.39 34.01
CA PRO A 973 19.23 -31.54 33.32
C PRO A 973 19.60 -30.17 32.76
N THR A 974 20.55 -29.52 33.35
CA THR A 974 21.06 -28.24 32.91
C THR A 974 21.77 -28.47 31.59
N ASN A 975 21.13 -28.12 30.47
CA ASN A 975 21.91 -27.68 29.32
C ASN A 975 22.73 -26.53 29.86
N PRO A 976 24.08 -26.51 29.73
CA PRO A 976 24.94 -25.51 30.38
C PRO A 976 24.62 -24.06 29.95
N ASP A 977 23.82 -23.87 28.88
CA ASP A 977 23.42 -22.57 28.38
C ASP A 977 22.06 -22.04 28.86
N ASN A 978 21.25 -22.84 29.54
CA ASN A 978 19.92 -22.45 30.08
C ASN A 978 19.89 -22.48 31.60
N ASN A 979 20.55 -21.58 32.27
CA ASN A 979 20.64 -21.49 33.72
C ASN A 979 19.46 -20.64 34.27
N TRP A 980 18.27 -21.27 34.38
CA TRP A 980 17.05 -20.63 34.89
C TRP A 980 17.11 -20.23 36.37
N ASN A 981 18.10 -20.73 37.13
CA ASN A 981 18.22 -20.55 38.59
C ASN A 981 19.24 -19.48 39.02
N LYS A 982 19.91 -18.81 38.14
CA LYS A 982 20.82 -17.71 38.47
C LYS A 982 20.28 -16.34 38.03
N LEU A 983 19.29 -15.88 38.74
CA LEU A 983 19.02 -14.44 38.77
C LEU A 983 19.55 -13.90 40.09
N PRO A 984 20.36 -12.81 40.06
CA PRO A 984 20.52 -12.01 41.24
C PRO A 984 19.14 -11.51 41.66
N ALA A 985 18.83 -11.52 42.91
CA ALA A 985 17.69 -10.82 43.47
C ALA A 985 17.81 -9.37 43.01
N ILE A 986 17.08 -9.01 41.96
CA ILE A 986 17.01 -7.62 41.50
C ILE A 986 16.13 -6.93 42.54
N GLY A 987 16.76 -6.34 43.52
CA GLY A 987 16.13 -5.38 44.41
C GLY A 987 15.53 -4.28 43.54
N LEU A 988 14.40 -3.75 43.98
CA LEU A 988 13.82 -2.55 43.41
C LEU A 988 14.97 -1.55 43.14
N ILE A 989 15.27 -1.30 41.85
CA ILE A 989 16.21 -0.29 41.48
C ILE A 989 15.48 1.06 41.68
N GLU A 990 15.54 1.56 42.90
CA GLU A 990 15.16 2.94 43.21
C GLU A 990 16.22 3.95 42.69
N SER A 991 17.38 3.47 42.24
CA SER A 991 18.44 4.27 41.65
C SER A 991 19.05 3.58 40.44
N CYS A 992 19.27 4.32 39.38
CA CYS A 992 20.00 3.89 38.18
C CYS A 992 21.51 3.81 38.48
N GLU A 993 21.96 2.87 39.28
CA GLU A 993 23.38 2.57 39.46
C GLU A 993 23.84 1.56 38.39
N GLY A 994 23.95 1.98 37.20
CA GLY A 994 24.62 1.28 36.12
C GLY A 994 24.84 2.28 35.01
N THR A 995 26.08 2.44 34.59
CA THR A 995 26.54 3.37 33.57
C THR A 995 25.57 3.57 32.39
N ILE A 996 24.53 4.37 32.59
CA ILE A 996 23.71 4.91 31.54
C ILE A 996 24.36 6.22 31.14
N VAL A 997 25.02 6.25 30.00
CA VAL A 997 25.56 7.48 29.45
C VAL A 997 24.37 8.35 29.00
N PRO A 998 24.31 9.64 29.36
CA PRO A 998 23.31 10.55 28.86
C PRO A 998 23.36 10.56 27.34
N VAL A 999 22.22 10.40 26.70
CA VAL A 999 22.10 10.58 25.26
C VAL A 999 22.02 12.10 25.06
N ASP A 1000 23.09 12.70 24.60
CA ASP A 1000 23.05 14.07 24.07
C ASP A 1000 22.13 14.12 22.86
N LEU A 1001 21.05 14.88 22.99
CA LEU A 1001 19.98 15.03 21.99
C LEU A 1001 20.38 15.86 20.75
N TYR A 1002 21.62 16.27 20.64
CA TYR A 1002 22.05 17.25 19.62
C TYR A 1002 23.40 16.89 19.01
N ASP A 1003 23.49 15.77 18.27
CA ASP A 1003 24.56 15.58 17.29
C ASP A 1003 24.28 14.37 16.39
N ASP A 1004 23.13 14.39 15.71
CA ASP A 1004 22.89 13.45 14.58
C ASP A 1004 23.65 13.86 13.30
N ASP A 1005 24.32 15.02 13.31
CA ASP A 1005 24.99 15.57 12.12
C ASP A 1005 26.49 15.26 12.02
N ALA A 1006 27.10 14.64 13.04
CA ALA A 1006 28.57 14.46 13.07
C ALA A 1006 29.07 13.13 12.51
N ASP A 1007 28.24 12.09 12.40
CA ASP A 1007 28.73 10.73 12.14
C ASP A 1007 28.70 10.26 10.68
N ASP A 1008 28.20 11.08 9.73
CA ASP A 1008 28.30 10.74 8.30
C ASP A 1008 29.67 11.10 7.67
N GLU A 1009 30.59 11.72 8.44
CA GLU A 1009 31.94 12.07 7.92
C GLU A 1009 33.01 10.98 8.07
N THR A 1010 32.76 9.89 8.80
CA THR A 1010 33.82 8.91 9.13
C THR A 1010 33.88 7.68 8.21
N VAL A 1011 33.09 7.58 7.16
CA VAL A 1011 33.10 6.42 6.23
C VAL A 1011 33.97 6.65 4.97
N PHE A 1012 34.51 7.84 4.77
CA PHE A 1012 35.48 8.01 3.67
C PHE A 1012 36.92 8.01 4.19
N GLY A 1013 37.58 6.89 3.96
CA GLY A 1013 38.98 6.70 4.22
C GLY A 1013 39.82 7.85 3.64
N LYS A 1014 40.69 8.41 4.47
CA LYS A 1014 41.80 9.28 4.06
C LYS A 1014 42.66 8.55 3.04
N ASN A 1015 42.43 8.75 1.77
CA ASN A 1015 43.46 8.64 0.78
C ASN A 1015 44.01 10.04 0.56
N SER A 1016 45.15 10.31 1.20
CA SER A 1016 46.02 11.42 0.90
C SER A 1016 46.39 11.39 -0.58
N ILE A 1017 45.90 12.31 -1.36
CA ILE A 1017 46.47 12.66 -2.65
C ILE A 1017 47.14 13.99 -2.45
N ASP A 1018 48.49 13.97 -2.58
CA ASP A 1018 49.37 15.11 -2.57
C ASP A 1018 48.85 16.25 -3.47
N GLU A 1019 48.75 17.43 -2.85
CA GLU A 1019 48.71 18.70 -3.58
C GLU A 1019 50.08 18.95 -4.17
N THR A 1020 50.26 18.71 -5.48
CA THR A 1020 51.20 19.50 -6.29
C THR A 1020 50.72 19.61 -7.73
N ASN A 1021 50.47 20.86 -8.14
CA ASN A 1021 50.56 21.45 -9.45
C ASN A 1021 49.49 21.08 -10.53
N TYR A 1022 48.65 22.00 -10.94
CA TYR A 1022 48.77 22.80 -12.14
C TYR A 1022 47.53 23.69 -12.37
N TYR A 1023 47.75 25.02 -12.50
CA TYR A 1023 47.00 26.06 -13.15
C TYR A 1023 45.48 26.01 -13.21
#